data_b78b0c90a668468dbec9ee2139773023
#
_entry.id   b78b0c90a668468dbec9ee2139773023
#
_cell.length_a   1.000
_cell.length_b   1.000
_cell.length_c   1.000
_cell.angle_alpha   90.00
_cell.angle_beta   90.00
_cell.angle_gamma   90.00
#
_symmetry.space_group_name_H-M   'P 1'
#
loop_
_entity.id
_entity.type
_entity.pdbx_description
1 polymer ?
#
loop_
_entity_poly.entity_id
_entity_poly.type
_entity_poly.pdbx_seq_one_letter_code
_entity_poly.pdbx_strand_id
1 'polypeptide(L)'
;MTSPAQPRRSYRFGLFEASPSSGELLRQGVRVRLQDQPFRVLCLLLERAGEVVTREELRQTLWPADTYVEFDGSLNAALKKLRSALGDSSDNPIFIETLPKRGYRFIAPVAVADVQAQDVPAMTDVAASQAGAGATASAASRATYISTRGRWRTLAYGVGVIAVLLLGLFGYGVRHGARAGATSETSVIPNPPLRKSVAVLGFHNTSGRAVDAWLGTALSEMLSTELAGGEELRLVSGEDVANLRQASPWSQTGTLDQTTTQHLGTALNSDLLVLGSYTTVGRSERGQLRLDLRLQDAKTGEILTQVAETGSVGDLFQIASRAGGKLRTKLGVQHLEEADEAGVLASLPDNPEAARLYARGLARLREFDALAAKDLLEQSTRAEPKFSLAHLMLARAWSALGYEQKRKEEAKKALDLSANLPRVERMQVEGDYYESLPDHDKAASAYRAMFVLFPDNVEYGLQLGATQNAGGHGSQAMETLAQLRNLPAPASDDPRIDLLEARATTASGPARVVLVQSAERKAAAQGKKLVYAQARKDECMQLNYSEHPDQALPACEDAYNLFLAAGNRLAAADTVRLMGDCEGSLGHLEQAIATYQRALKILAELGEHEKTGAVLNNMAINFANEGKLTRAEQLYREARSHFEQAGDRGNTATAMGNIADILYLRGDLPGAAKLYGQALELETSLDHSNPGYFLYRLSDLELAQGRVQDAHHLAQRAIDAIRPAQGGYGYLTEAMIQMGEVLAAEGDLEGARQQFQAGRDMEQKAGDMDLVEESQTELADLALEEGHAWEAESLLRPAIAEFEKEKSDPAAYTDLSRALLMQGKTEEARKAVRRAIELGRTSSDPALQLPAAIQKARVEIAGAGEGAAASAAFAAARQELRAVLATARKLGYYNLECEARLALGELEMKANPSAGRSLLKELADDSRSRGLLLVTKKATDLAAGTTVIATATAR
;
A
#
# COMPACT_ATOMS: atom_id res chain seq x y z
N MET A 1 -42.71 42.89 -20.52
CA MET A 1 -42.09 42.09 -21.60
C MET A 1 -41.05 41.20 -20.93
N THR A 2 -41.43 39.98 -20.65
CA THR A 2 -40.59 38.95 -20.02
C THR A 2 -39.70 38.33 -21.10
N SER A 3 -38.38 38.46 -20.93
CA SER A 3 -37.40 37.79 -21.81
C SER A 3 -37.59 36.27 -21.74
N PRO A 4 -37.45 35.57 -22.86
CA PRO A 4 -37.58 34.13 -22.90
C PRO A 4 -36.44 33.48 -22.07
N ALA A 5 -36.79 32.55 -21.21
CA ALA A 5 -35.84 31.80 -20.43
C ALA A 5 -34.89 31.00 -21.36
N GLN A 6 -33.61 31.23 -21.22
CA GLN A 6 -32.61 30.42 -21.93
C GLN A 6 -32.71 28.96 -21.48
N PRO A 7 -32.57 27.98 -22.40
CA PRO A 7 -32.58 26.57 -22.06
C PRO A 7 -31.45 26.27 -21.05
N ARG A 8 -31.77 25.51 -19.98
CA ARG A 8 -30.79 25.07 -18.97
C ARG A 8 -29.91 24.00 -19.60
N ARG A 9 -28.74 24.37 -20.09
CA ARG A 9 -27.74 23.44 -20.65
C ARG A 9 -26.87 22.91 -19.54
N SER A 10 -26.65 21.57 -19.49
CA SER A 10 -25.59 20.94 -18.73
C SER A 10 -24.59 20.28 -19.69
N TYR A 11 -23.31 20.27 -19.30
CA TYR A 11 -22.22 19.71 -20.08
C TYR A 11 -21.69 18.49 -19.35
N ARG A 12 -21.59 17.33 -20.05
CA ARG A 12 -21.01 16.09 -19.52
C ARG A 12 -19.72 15.77 -20.26
N PHE A 13 -18.66 15.47 -19.52
CA PHE A 13 -17.37 15.13 -20.07
C PHE A 13 -16.60 14.23 -19.08
N GLY A 14 -16.08 13.12 -19.55
CA GLY A 14 -15.48 12.11 -18.68
C GLY A 14 -16.41 11.72 -17.53
N LEU A 15 -15.95 11.87 -16.30
CA LEU A 15 -16.73 11.63 -15.09
C LEU A 15 -17.43 12.88 -14.54
N PHE A 16 -17.37 13.99 -15.25
CA PHE A 16 -17.85 15.28 -14.77
C PHE A 16 -19.14 15.74 -15.45
N GLU A 17 -19.94 16.48 -14.69
CA GLU A 17 -21.08 17.23 -15.18
C GLU A 17 -20.98 18.68 -14.68
N ALA A 18 -20.98 19.60 -15.60
CA ALA A 18 -20.95 21.05 -15.30
C ALA A 18 -22.31 21.69 -15.66
N SER A 19 -22.93 22.33 -14.70
CA SER A 19 -24.19 23.05 -14.88
C SER A 19 -23.96 24.56 -14.74
N PRO A 20 -23.84 25.30 -15.83
CA PRO A 20 -23.66 26.75 -15.79
C PRO A 20 -24.77 27.47 -15.06
N SER A 21 -26.01 26.95 -15.10
CA SER A 21 -27.19 27.57 -14.44
C SER A 21 -27.18 27.43 -12.93
N SER A 22 -26.57 26.38 -12.36
CA SER A 22 -26.44 26.18 -10.91
C SER A 22 -25.06 26.60 -10.39
N GLY A 23 -24.07 26.82 -11.26
CA GLY A 23 -22.69 27.12 -10.87
C GLY A 23 -21.97 25.90 -10.28
N GLU A 24 -22.42 24.69 -10.59
CA GLU A 24 -21.93 23.46 -9.96
C GLU A 24 -21.18 22.58 -10.94
N LEU A 25 -20.08 22.05 -10.46
CA LEU A 25 -19.35 20.96 -11.07
C LEU A 25 -19.57 19.69 -10.22
N LEU A 26 -20.05 18.66 -10.85
CA LEU A 26 -20.25 17.35 -10.22
C LEU A 26 -19.27 16.34 -10.83
N ARG A 27 -18.72 15.48 -10.01
CA ARG A 27 -17.98 14.29 -10.44
C ARG A 27 -18.73 13.07 -9.97
N GLN A 28 -19.29 12.30 -10.90
CA GLN A 28 -20.15 11.16 -10.59
C GLN A 28 -21.28 11.50 -9.58
N GLY A 29 -21.93 12.65 -9.76
CA GLY A 29 -22.99 13.13 -8.87
C GLY A 29 -22.50 13.80 -7.57
N VAL A 30 -21.22 13.71 -7.23
CA VAL A 30 -20.65 14.34 -6.05
C VAL A 30 -20.16 15.75 -6.40
N ARG A 31 -20.53 16.74 -5.58
CA ARG A 31 -20.16 18.12 -5.81
C ARG A 31 -18.65 18.34 -5.63
N VAL A 32 -17.99 18.80 -6.69
CA VAL A 32 -16.59 19.22 -6.66
C VAL A 32 -16.54 20.71 -6.27
N ARG A 33 -15.85 21.03 -5.19
CA ARG A 33 -15.67 22.42 -4.76
C ARG A 33 -14.75 23.16 -5.73
N LEU A 34 -15.32 23.98 -6.58
CA LEU A 34 -14.60 24.85 -7.49
C LEU A 34 -15.02 26.29 -7.25
N GLN A 35 -14.06 27.21 -7.22
CA GLN A 35 -14.36 28.65 -7.08
C GLN A 35 -15.02 29.17 -8.34
N ASP A 36 -15.76 30.30 -8.24
CA ASP A 36 -16.51 30.87 -9.34
C ASP A 36 -15.66 31.16 -10.58
N GLN A 37 -14.48 31.73 -10.42
CA GLN A 37 -13.62 32.12 -11.53
C GLN A 37 -13.08 30.92 -12.31
N PRO A 38 -12.47 29.87 -11.69
CA PRO A 38 -12.14 28.61 -12.38
C PRO A 38 -13.35 27.93 -13.04
N PHE A 39 -14.52 27.98 -12.41
CA PHE A 39 -15.73 27.38 -12.98
C PHE A 39 -16.20 28.12 -14.25
N ARG A 40 -16.11 29.45 -14.27
CA ARG A 40 -16.43 30.25 -15.47
C ARG A 40 -15.43 29.98 -16.60
N VAL A 41 -14.15 29.78 -16.30
CA VAL A 41 -13.17 29.33 -17.31
C VAL A 41 -13.60 28.00 -17.91
N LEU A 42 -14.00 27.02 -17.04
CA LEU A 42 -14.48 25.72 -17.51
C LEU A 42 -15.70 25.85 -18.44
N CYS A 43 -16.70 26.62 -18.03
CA CYS A 43 -17.92 26.81 -18.85
C CYS A 43 -17.58 27.35 -20.25
N LEU A 44 -16.72 28.36 -20.33
CA LEU A 44 -16.32 28.93 -21.62
C LEU A 44 -15.56 27.92 -22.50
N LEU A 45 -14.71 27.10 -21.90
CA LEU A 45 -14.00 26.05 -22.62
C LEU A 45 -14.93 24.90 -23.07
N LEU A 46 -15.97 24.57 -22.29
CA LEU A 46 -16.97 23.56 -22.63
C LEU A 46 -17.93 24.02 -23.72
N GLU A 47 -18.30 25.32 -23.72
CA GLU A 47 -19.13 25.92 -24.76
C GLU A 47 -18.45 25.86 -26.14
N ARG A 48 -17.10 25.83 -26.13
CA ARG A 48 -16.28 25.82 -27.36
C ARG A 48 -15.32 24.62 -27.36
N ALA A 49 -15.85 23.46 -26.93
CA ALA A 49 -15.07 22.25 -26.92
C ALA A 49 -14.46 21.92 -28.29
N GLY A 50 -13.19 21.57 -28.34
CA GLY A 50 -12.40 21.33 -29.54
C GLY A 50 -11.80 22.58 -30.17
N GLU A 51 -12.28 23.79 -29.83
CA GLU A 51 -11.78 25.06 -30.37
C GLU A 51 -10.75 25.71 -29.46
N VAL A 52 -9.87 26.51 -30.05
CA VAL A 52 -8.88 27.29 -29.26
C VAL A 52 -9.52 28.53 -28.68
N VAL A 53 -9.63 28.66 -27.38
CA VAL A 53 -10.04 29.86 -26.67
C VAL A 53 -8.79 30.68 -26.35
N THR A 54 -8.69 31.86 -26.92
CA THR A 54 -7.50 32.71 -26.72
C THR A 54 -7.44 33.33 -25.33
N ARG A 55 -6.24 33.71 -24.89
CA ARG A 55 -6.06 34.40 -23.59
C ARG A 55 -6.83 35.71 -23.53
N GLU A 56 -6.94 36.42 -24.66
CA GLU A 56 -7.66 37.68 -24.74
C GLU A 56 -9.19 37.50 -24.60
N GLU A 57 -9.74 36.42 -25.20
CA GLU A 57 -11.17 36.08 -25.03
C GLU A 57 -11.50 35.69 -23.61
N LEU A 58 -10.63 34.92 -22.93
CA LEU A 58 -10.75 34.63 -21.51
C LEU A 58 -10.70 35.89 -20.66
N ARG A 59 -9.81 36.84 -21.00
CA ARG A 59 -9.70 38.11 -20.32
C ARG A 59 -10.98 38.90 -20.43
N GLN A 60 -11.50 39.06 -21.62
CA GLN A 60 -12.71 39.88 -21.87
C GLN A 60 -13.98 39.29 -21.23
N THR A 61 -14.05 37.96 -21.12
CA THR A 61 -15.22 37.28 -20.56
C THR A 61 -15.19 37.19 -19.04
N LEU A 62 -14.02 37.13 -18.43
CA LEU A 62 -13.87 36.86 -17.00
C LEU A 62 -13.61 38.12 -16.15
N TRP A 63 -13.06 39.19 -16.74
CA TRP A 63 -12.75 40.44 -16.05
C TRP A 63 -13.37 41.64 -16.78
N PRO A 64 -14.26 42.43 -16.13
CA PRO A 64 -14.75 43.68 -16.65
C PRO A 64 -13.62 44.67 -16.94
N ALA A 65 -13.83 45.57 -17.89
CA ALA A 65 -12.82 46.52 -18.38
C ALA A 65 -12.20 47.44 -17.32
N ASP A 66 -12.85 47.59 -16.17
CA ASP A 66 -12.44 48.49 -15.07
C ASP A 66 -11.63 47.82 -13.93
N THR A 67 -11.20 46.60 -14.10
CA THR A 67 -10.51 45.86 -13.03
C THR A 67 -8.99 45.86 -13.25
N TYR A 68 -8.25 46.57 -12.39
CA TYR A 68 -6.79 46.52 -12.32
C TYR A 68 -6.35 45.24 -11.58
N VAL A 69 -6.09 44.16 -12.30
CA VAL A 69 -5.52 42.89 -11.77
C VAL A 69 -4.41 42.44 -12.71
N GLU A 70 -3.35 41.90 -12.15
CA GLU A 70 -2.29 41.22 -12.91
C GLU A 70 -2.89 39.96 -13.57
N PHE A 71 -3.35 40.15 -14.81
CA PHE A 71 -4.17 39.19 -15.55
C PHE A 71 -3.55 37.83 -15.72
N ASP A 72 -2.29 37.78 -16.19
CA ASP A 72 -1.61 36.52 -16.49
C ASP A 72 -1.41 35.64 -15.23
N GLY A 73 -1.11 36.24 -14.10
CA GLY A 73 -1.02 35.54 -12.83
C GLY A 73 -2.37 34.95 -12.38
N SER A 74 -3.43 35.75 -12.47
CA SER A 74 -4.79 35.37 -12.06
C SER A 74 -5.37 34.26 -12.95
N LEU A 75 -5.18 34.33 -14.27
CA LEU A 75 -5.63 33.29 -15.21
C LEU A 75 -4.87 31.98 -15.00
N ASN A 76 -3.56 32.02 -14.84
CA ASN A 76 -2.76 30.83 -14.57
C ASN A 76 -3.15 30.19 -13.23
N ALA A 77 -3.45 30.98 -12.20
CA ALA A 77 -3.93 30.48 -10.91
C ALA A 77 -5.33 29.84 -11.04
N ALA A 78 -6.24 30.45 -11.82
CA ALA A 78 -7.56 29.88 -12.08
C ALA A 78 -7.46 28.54 -12.83
N LEU A 79 -6.62 28.44 -13.86
CA LEU A 79 -6.39 27.22 -14.62
C LEU A 79 -5.70 26.13 -13.77
N LYS A 80 -4.75 26.51 -12.91
CA LYS A 80 -4.12 25.54 -11.98
C LYS A 80 -5.16 24.94 -11.04
N LYS A 81 -6.06 25.76 -10.46
CA LYS A 81 -7.15 25.29 -9.60
C LYS A 81 -8.16 24.45 -10.37
N LEU A 82 -8.49 24.83 -11.60
CA LEU A 82 -9.39 24.07 -12.46
C LEU A 82 -8.80 22.71 -12.80
N ARG A 83 -7.54 22.64 -13.22
CA ARG A 83 -6.85 21.38 -13.49
C ARG A 83 -6.78 20.50 -12.25
N SER A 84 -6.44 21.05 -11.10
CA SER A 84 -6.44 20.32 -9.83
C SER A 84 -7.82 19.73 -9.51
N ALA A 85 -8.92 20.47 -9.75
CA ALA A 85 -10.28 19.98 -9.53
C ALA A 85 -10.71 18.88 -10.52
N LEU A 86 -10.20 18.92 -11.75
CA LEU A 86 -10.46 17.94 -12.79
C LEU A 86 -9.51 16.74 -12.75
N GLY A 87 -8.43 16.81 -11.96
CA GLY A 87 -7.35 15.82 -12.01
C GLY A 87 -6.55 15.89 -13.32
N ASP A 88 -6.38 17.08 -13.90
CA ASP A 88 -5.72 17.33 -15.17
C ASP A 88 -4.31 17.90 -14.98
N SER A 89 -3.39 17.64 -15.92
CA SER A 89 -2.01 18.12 -15.89
C SER A 89 -1.72 19.03 -17.09
N SER A 90 -0.83 20.02 -16.90
CA SER A 90 -0.36 20.87 -18.01
C SER A 90 0.56 20.11 -18.97
N ASP A 91 1.25 19.11 -18.49
CA ASP A 91 2.30 18.38 -19.21
C ASP A 91 1.75 17.17 -19.98
N ASN A 92 0.66 16.60 -19.44
CA ASN A 92 -0.11 15.55 -20.11
C ASN A 92 -1.62 15.84 -19.96
N PRO A 93 -2.19 16.76 -20.77
CA PRO A 93 -3.56 17.23 -20.59
C PRO A 93 -4.59 16.19 -21.01
N ILE A 94 -5.56 15.95 -20.11
CA ILE A 94 -6.74 15.10 -20.37
C ILE A 94 -7.91 15.95 -20.88
N PHE A 95 -8.10 17.11 -20.24
CA PHE A 95 -9.25 17.98 -20.50
C PHE A 95 -8.84 19.31 -21.13
N ILE A 96 -7.75 19.95 -20.67
CA ILE A 96 -7.38 21.30 -21.05
C ILE A 96 -5.97 21.34 -21.58
N GLU A 97 -5.84 21.40 -22.89
CA GLU A 97 -4.57 21.58 -23.59
C GLU A 97 -4.11 23.04 -23.52
N THR A 98 -2.82 23.26 -23.27
CA THR A 98 -2.19 24.59 -23.38
C THR A 98 -1.50 24.72 -24.73
N LEU A 99 -1.94 25.68 -25.53
CA LEU A 99 -1.29 26.04 -26.80
C LEU A 99 -0.40 27.26 -26.55
N PRO A 100 0.94 27.11 -26.52
CA PRO A 100 1.86 28.20 -26.22
C PRO A 100 1.59 29.41 -27.10
N LYS A 101 1.48 30.59 -26.49
CA LYS A 101 1.19 31.89 -27.12
C LYS A 101 -0.17 32.00 -27.83
N ARG A 102 -1.00 30.94 -27.90
CA ARG A 102 -2.29 30.95 -28.60
C ARG A 102 -3.48 30.93 -27.65
N GLY A 103 -3.46 30.10 -26.60
CA GLY A 103 -4.60 29.99 -25.67
C GLY A 103 -4.75 28.59 -25.09
N TYR A 104 -6.00 28.19 -24.86
CA TYR A 104 -6.36 26.90 -24.25
C TYR A 104 -7.45 26.24 -25.07
N ARG A 105 -7.47 24.90 -25.10
CA ARG A 105 -8.47 24.12 -25.82
C ARG A 105 -9.01 23.03 -24.92
N PHE A 106 -10.32 22.83 -24.91
CA PHE A 106 -10.91 21.67 -24.25
C PHE A 106 -10.86 20.47 -25.22
N ILE A 107 -10.15 19.41 -24.83
CA ILE A 107 -9.83 18.30 -25.77
C ILE A 107 -10.61 17.02 -25.51
N ALA A 108 -11.33 16.90 -24.39
CA ALA A 108 -12.17 15.72 -24.13
C ALA A 108 -13.53 15.85 -24.84
N PRO A 109 -14.18 14.73 -25.20
CA PRO A 109 -15.54 14.73 -25.74
C PRO A 109 -16.54 15.35 -24.77
N VAL A 110 -17.40 16.27 -25.26
CA VAL A 110 -18.42 16.95 -24.45
C VAL A 110 -19.81 16.62 -24.99
N ALA A 111 -20.66 16.05 -24.15
CA ALA A 111 -22.08 15.86 -24.42
C ALA A 111 -22.90 16.99 -23.81
N VAL A 112 -23.76 17.61 -24.60
CA VAL A 112 -24.69 18.67 -24.13
C VAL A 112 -26.05 18.03 -23.87
N ALA A 113 -26.57 18.18 -22.64
CA ALA A 113 -27.91 17.74 -22.27
C ALA A 113 -28.82 18.96 -22.08
N ASP A 114 -29.87 19.03 -22.91
CA ASP A 114 -30.94 20.02 -22.75
C ASP A 114 -31.97 19.45 -21.73
N VAL A 115 -32.07 20.07 -20.57
CA VAL A 115 -33.05 19.69 -19.55
C VAL A 115 -34.39 20.33 -19.92
N GLN A 116 -35.29 19.56 -20.55
CA GLN A 116 -36.70 19.91 -20.68
C GLN A 116 -37.40 19.63 -19.35
N ALA A 117 -38.14 20.61 -18.84
CA ALA A 117 -39.00 20.46 -17.68
C ALA A 117 -40.14 19.48 -18.01
N GLN A 118 -40.18 18.31 -17.38
CA GLN A 118 -41.36 17.46 -17.38
C GLN A 118 -42.03 17.53 -16.02
N ASP A 119 -43.36 17.75 -16.09
CA ASP A 119 -44.33 17.86 -15.00
C ASP A 119 -44.38 16.57 -14.13
N VAL A 120 -44.58 16.77 -12.84
CA VAL A 120 -44.81 15.75 -11.84
C VAL A 120 -46.30 15.39 -11.85
N PRO A 121 -46.72 14.14 -11.93
CA PRO A 121 -48.02 13.70 -11.43
C PRO A 121 -47.93 13.12 -10.02
N ALA A 122 -48.97 13.48 -9.27
CA ALA A 122 -49.17 13.20 -7.86
C ALA A 122 -49.48 11.71 -7.53
N MET A 123 -49.17 11.39 -6.30
CA MET A 123 -49.37 10.17 -5.54
C MET A 123 -50.72 9.50 -5.62
N THR A 124 -50.73 8.22 -5.50
CA THR A 124 -51.71 7.50 -4.64
C THR A 124 -51.10 6.30 -3.96
N ASP A 125 -51.40 6.19 -2.67
CA ASP A 125 -51.08 5.11 -1.75
C ASP A 125 -51.60 3.73 -2.17
N VAL A 126 -50.90 2.64 -1.85
CA VAL A 126 -51.50 1.42 -1.30
C VAL A 126 -50.47 0.65 -0.44
N ALA A 127 -51.01 0.13 0.65
CA ALA A 127 -50.44 -0.42 1.83
C ALA A 127 -49.90 -1.86 1.74
N ALA A 128 -48.98 -2.12 2.62
CA ALA A 128 -48.74 -3.28 3.51
C ALA A 128 -49.17 -4.70 3.15
N SER A 129 -48.27 -5.65 3.32
CA SER A 129 -48.47 -6.95 3.96
C SER A 129 -47.13 -7.66 4.19
N GLN A 130 -46.68 -7.77 5.31
CA GLN A 130 -46.58 -8.75 6.40
C GLN A 130 -46.24 -10.21 6.04
N ALA A 131 -45.33 -10.72 6.87
CA ALA A 131 -45.14 -12.06 7.41
C ALA A 131 -44.19 -12.97 6.60
N GLY A 132 -43.27 -13.67 7.20
CA GLY A 132 -43.04 -14.10 8.58
C GLY A 132 -42.04 -15.27 8.58
N ALA A 133 -41.29 -15.32 9.62
CA ALA A 133 -40.97 -16.38 10.55
C ALA A 133 -40.19 -17.65 10.15
N GLY A 134 -39.27 -17.99 11.02
CA GLY A 134 -38.84 -19.35 11.36
C GLY A 134 -37.31 -19.43 11.47
N ALA A 135 -36.63 -19.26 12.58
CA ALA A 135 -36.54 -19.99 13.84
C ALA A 135 -35.92 -21.38 13.68
N THR A 136 -34.79 -21.60 14.33
CA THR A 136 -34.42 -22.53 15.40
C THR A 136 -32.91 -22.62 15.48
N ALA A 137 -32.27 -22.26 16.55
CA ALA A 137 -32.10 -22.86 17.85
C ALA A 137 -31.00 -23.93 17.88
N SER A 138 -30.04 -23.80 18.74
CA SER A 138 -29.71 -24.52 19.97
C SER A 138 -28.21 -24.74 20.06
N ALA A 139 -27.44 -24.70 21.14
CA ALA A 139 -27.63 -24.64 22.56
C ALA A 139 -26.23 -24.39 23.15
N ALA A 140 -26.07 -23.55 24.11
CA ALA A 140 -26.02 -23.74 25.57
C ALA A 140 -24.85 -24.56 26.11
N SER A 141 -24.03 -23.89 26.99
CA SER A 141 -23.66 -24.33 28.35
C SER A 141 -22.75 -23.32 29.01
N ARG A 142 -23.09 -22.81 30.00
CA ARG A 142 -23.25 -22.95 31.47
C ARG A 142 -22.41 -21.88 32.20
N ALA A 143 -23.17 -20.99 32.82
CA ALA A 143 -22.77 -20.08 33.88
C ALA A 143 -22.41 -20.81 35.16
N THR A 144 -21.49 -20.24 35.92
CA THR A 144 -21.43 -20.44 37.35
C THR A 144 -21.40 -19.09 38.08
N TYR A 145 -22.37 -18.91 38.92
CA TYR A 145 -22.67 -17.81 39.81
C TYR A 145 -21.68 -17.78 40.97
N ILE A 146 -21.15 -16.63 41.40
CA ILE A 146 -20.93 -16.32 42.78
C ILE A 146 -21.31 -14.87 43.04
N SER A 147 -22.22 -14.71 44.00
CA SER A 147 -22.76 -13.46 44.56
C SER A 147 -21.81 -12.77 45.50
N THR A 148 -21.75 -11.46 45.49
CA THR A 148 -21.56 -10.67 46.71
C THR A 148 -22.36 -9.38 46.62
N ARG A 149 -23.28 -9.27 47.61
CA ARG A 149 -24.06 -8.07 47.92
C ARG A 149 -23.16 -7.01 48.59
N GLY A 150 -23.39 -5.77 48.20
CA GLY A 150 -23.14 -4.63 49.09
C GLY A 150 -22.43 -3.49 48.41
N ARG A 151 -23.17 -2.41 48.26
CA ARG A 151 -22.84 -0.96 48.14
C ARG A 151 -23.44 -0.26 46.95
N TRP A 152 -24.75 -0.18 46.99
CA TRP A 152 -25.56 0.63 46.07
C TRP A 152 -26.06 1.89 46.81
N ARG A 153 -25.24 2.90 47.03
CA ARG A 153 -25.74 4.21 47.52
C ARG A 153 -25.00 5.44 47.09
N THR A 154 -23.84 5.33 46.40
CA THR A 154 -23.09 6.50 45.91
C THR A 154 -22.95 6.58 44.39
N LEU A 155 -23.47 5.61 43.67
CA LEU A 155 -23.45 5.60 42.18
C LEU A 155 -24.72 6.23 41.55
N ALA A 156 -25.75 6.56 42.31
CA ALA A 156 -27.02 7.02 41.74
C ALA A 156 -27.00 8.47 41.24
N TYR A 157 -26.07 9.32 41.70
CA TYR A 157 -25.98 10.71 41.21
C TYR A 157 -25.06 10.89 39.99
N GLY A 158 -24.03 10.07 39.85
CA GLY A 158 -23.13 10.11 38.69
C GLY A 158 -23.80 9.57 37.41
N VAL A 159 -24.54 8.46 37.53
CA VAL A 159 -25.23 7.84 36.39
C VAL A 159 -26.40 8.72 35.90
N GLY A 160 -27.05 9.47 36.77
CA GLY A 160 -28.11 10.41 36.41
C GLY A 160 -27.63 11.55 35.51
N VAL A 161 -26.47 12.12 35.81
CA VAL A 161 -25.88 13.22 35.01
C VAL A 161 -25.38 12.71 33.68
N ILE A 162 -24.74 11.51 33.66
CA ILE A 162 -24.27 10.86 32.43
C ILE A 162 -25.47 10.43 31.55
N ALA A 163 -26.54 9.91 32.15
CA ALA A 163 -27.76 9.56 31.39
C ALA A 163 -28.45 10.79 30.80
N VAL A 164 -28.47 11.92 31.52
CA VAL A 164 -29.04 13.17 30.99
C VAL A 164 -28.17 13.76 29.89
N LEU A 165 -26.82 13.67 30.02
CA LEU A 165 -25.89 14.09 28.95
C LEU A 165 -25.96 13.18 27.74
N LEU A 166 -26.06 11.86 27.91
CA LEU A 166 -26.23 10.92 26.82
C LEU A 166 -27.62 11.04 26.16
N LEU A 167 -28.69 11.30 26.93
CA LEU A 167 -30.01 11.61 26.37
C LEU A 167 -30.03 12.99 25.69
N GLY A 168 -29.26 13.95 26.17
CA GLY A 168 -29.08 15.23 25.52
C GLY A 168 -28.30 15.12 24.22
N LEU A 169 -27.22 14.34 24.20
CA LEU A 169 -26.45 14.01 23.00
C LEU A 169 -27.23 13.15 22.02
N PHE A 170 -27.98 12.18 22.52
CA PHE A 170 -28.87 11.36 21.69
C PHE A 170 -30.04 12.19 21.12
N GLY A 171 -30.67 13.06 21.94
CA GLY A 171 -31.70 14.00 21.49
C GLY A 171 -31.15 15.06 20.51
N TYR A 172 -29.90 15.49 20.69
CA TYR A 172 -29.21 16.38 19.74
C TYR A 172 -28.85 15.64 18.45
N GLY A 173 -28.36 14.41 18.54
CA GLY A 173 -28.08 13.52 17.40
C GLY A 173 -29.34 13.16 16.61
N VAL A 174 -30.45 12.82 17.30
CA VAL A 174 -31.75 12.54 16.64
C VAL A 174 -32.35 13.80 16.02
N ARG A 175 -32.17 14.97 16.63
CA ARG A 175 -32.70 16.26 16.10
C ARG A 175 -31.89 16.80 14.93
N HIS A 176 -30.60 16.48 14.85
CA HIS A 176 -29.73 16.82 13.72
C HIS A 176 -29.61 15.64 12.72
N GLY A 177 -29.73 14.41 13.16
CA GLY A 177 -29.85 13.24 12.28
C GLY A 177 -31.16 13.19 11.51
N ALA A 178 -32.29 13.66 12.09
CA ALA A 178 -33.58 13.75 11.40
C ALA A 178 -33.66 14.85 10.31
N ARG A 179 -32.66 15.73 10.22
CA ARG A 179 -32.48 16.64 9.08
C ARG A 179 -31.47 16.17 8.04
N ALA A 180 -30.72 15.11 8.33
CA ALA A 180 -29.84 14.42 7.37
C ALA A 180 -30.51 13.15 6.79
N GLY A 181 -31.71 12.79 7.25
CA GLY A 181 -32.52 11.68 6.75
C GLY A 181 -33.52 12.12 5.67
N ALA A 182 -33.22 13.14 4.89
CA ALA A 182 -33.83 13.31 3.58
C ALA A 182 -33.18 12.27 2.64
N THR A 183 -33.86 11.14 2.52
CA THR A 183 -33.82 10.22 1.38
C THR A 183 -32.53 10.34 0.55
N SER A 184 -31.56 9.52 0.86
CA SER A 184 -30.70 8.98 -0.17
C SER A 184 -31.61 8.14 -1.07
N GLU A 185 -32.38 8.79 -1.93
CA GLU A 185 -32.61 8.20 -3.22
C GLU A 185 -31.22 7.91 -3.76
N THR A 186 -30.87 6.66 -3.81
CA THR A 186 -29.84 6.13 -4.66
C THR A 186 -30.24 6.61 -6.04
N SER A 187 -29.82 7.83 -6.41
CA SER A 187 -29.81 8.22 -7.80
C SER A 187 -28.89 7.20 -8.44
N VAL A 188 -29.50 6.22 -9.07
CA VAL A 188 -28.82 5.41 -10.07
C VAL A 188 -28.27 6.44 -11.05
N ILE A 189 -27.00 6.80 -10.88
CA ILE A 189 -26.25 7.58 -11.85
C ILE A 189 -26.42 6.77 -13.13
N PRO A 190 -27.05 7.28 -14.19
CA PRO A 190 -27.09 6.54 -15.43
C PRO A 190 -25.62 6.31 -15.77
N ASN A 191 -25.19 5.05 -15.79
CA ASN A 191 -23.89 4.69 -16.32
C ASN A 191 -23.73 5.47 -17.63
N PRO A 192 -22.59 6.13 -17.86
CA PRO A 192 -22.35 6.73 -19.18
C PRO A 192 -22.69 5.65 -20.19
N PRO A 193 -23.37 5.99 -21.31
CA PRO A 193 -23.79 4.99 -22.26
C PRO A 193 -22.58 4.14 -22.58
N LEU A 194 -22.61 2.88 -22.15
CA LEU A 194 -21.50 1.96 -22.36
C LEU A 194 -21.24 1.92 -23.85
N ARG A 195 -20.01 2.23 -24.27
CA ARG A 195 -19.62 2.13 -25.66
C ARG A 195 -19.91 0.70 -26.13
N LYS A 196 -20.32 0.55 -27.39
CA LYS A 196 -20.47 -0.78 -27.96
C LYS A 196 -19.15 -1.52 -27.86
N SER A 197 -19.20 -2.67 -27.24
CA SER A 197 -18.03 -3.50 -27.03
C SER A 197 -17.85 -4.50 -28.17
N VAL A 198 -16.61 -4.65 -28.65
CA VAL A 198 -16.26 -5.52 -29.77
C VAL A 198 -15.12 -6.45 -29.36
N ALA A 199 -15.31 -7.75 -29.53
CA ALA A 199 -14.25 -8.76 -29.39
C ALA A 199 -13.85 -9.34 -30.72
N VAL A 200 -12.55 -9.28 -31.07
CA VAL A 200 -11.99 -9.92 -32.25
C VAL A 200 -11.54 -11.31 -31.86
N LEU A 201 -12.35 -12.33 -32.17
CA LEU A 201 -12.13 -13.71 -31.72
C LEU A 201 -11.01 -14.43 -32.47
N GLY A 202 -10.48 -13.82 -33.52
CA GLY A 202 -9.38 -14.34 -34.34
C GLY A 202 -9.80 -14.94 -35.65
N PHE A 203 -8.83 -15.48 -36.41
CA PHE A 203 -8.97 -15.84 -37.79
C PHE A 203 -8.57 -17.29 -38.05
N HIS A 204 -9.44 -18.00 -38.72
CA HIS A 204 -9.19 -19.38 -39.13
C HIS A 204 -8.37 -19.45 -40.45
N ASN A 205 -7.29 -20.21 -40.42
CA ASN A 205 -6.46 -20.47 -41.57
C ASN A 205 -7.06 -21.59 -42.43
N THR A 206 -7.74 -21.23 -43.53
CA THR A 206 -8.36 -22.19 -44.45
C THR A 206 -7.38 -22.77 -45.48
N SER A 207 -6.17 -22.17 -45.58
CA SER A 207 -5.13 -22.71 -46.48
C SER A 207 -4.46 -23.98 -45.95
N GLY A 208 -4.62 -24.29 -44.66
CA GLY A 208 -3.97 -25.43 -43.97
C GLY A 208 -2.46 -25.29 -43.81
N ARG A 209 -1.85 -24.19 -44.21
CA ARG A 209 -0.40 -23.97 -44.19
C ARG A 209 0.03 -23.47 -42.84
N ALA A 210 0.75 -24.28 -42.07
CA ALA A 210 1.25 -23.90 -40.75
C ALA A 210 2.19 -22.68 -40.78
N VAL A 211 2.91 -22.48 -41.89
CA VAL A 211 3.82 -21.33 -42.08
C VAL A 211 3.10 -19.99 -42.06
N ASP A 212 1.82 -19.96 -42.38
CA ASP A 212 0.98 -18.76 -42.45
C ASP A 212 0.15 -18.54 -41.17
N ALA A 213 0.28 -19.40 -40.15
CA ALA A 213 -0.52 -19.31 -38.90
C ALA A 213 -0.39 -17.97 -38.19
N TRP A 214 0.76 -17.30 -38.29
CA TRP A 214 1.01 -15.98 -37.72
C TRP A 214 0.07 -14.88 -38.27
N LEU A 215 -0.45 -15.04 -39.48
CA LEU A 215 -1.39 -14.10 -40.06
C LEU A 215 -2.68 -13.96 -39.25
N GLY A 216 -3.10 -15.02 -38.59
CA GLY A 216 -4.27 -14.97 -37.72
C GLY A 216 -4.11 -13.96 -36.57
N THR A 217 -2.97 -13.98 -35.87
CA THR A 217 -2.65 -13.01 -34.80
C THR A 217 -2.42 -11.63 -35.40
N ALA A 218 -1.64 -11.50 -36.49
CA ALA A 218 -1.38 -10.22 -37.12
C ALA A 218 -2.68 -9.51 -37.53
N LEU A 219 -3.57 -10.23 -38.23
CA LEU A 219 -4.87 -9.68 -38.67
C LEU A 219 -5.74 -9.29 -37.47
N SER A 220 -5.72 -10.07 -36.39
CA SER A 220 -6.48 -9.73 -35.17
C SER A 220 -5.99 -8.41 -34.57
N GLU A 221 -4.68 -8.23 -34.43
CA GLU A 221 -4.12 -6.99 -33.89
C GLU A 221 -4.40 -5.78 -34.77
N MET A 222 -4.11 -5.92 -36.07
CA MET A 222 -4.34 -4.84 -37.02
C MET A 222 -5.81 -4.41 -37.08
N LEU A 223 -6.72 -5.38 -37.06
CA LEU A 223 -8.14 -5.10 -37.03
C LEU A 223 -8.59 -4.48 -35.70
N SER A 224 -8.05 -4.93 -34.59
CA SER A 224 -8.33 -4.31 -33.29
C SER A 224 -7.84 -2.87 -33.24
N THR A 225 -6.63 -2.57 -33.69
CA THR A 225 -6.09 -1.21 -33.82
C THR A 225 -6.96 -0.34 -34.71
N GLU A 226 -7.36 -0.87 -35.86
CA GLU A 226 -8.23 -0.15 -36.80
C GLU A 226 -9.62 0.16 -36.22
N LEU A 227 -10.20 -0.78 -35.47
CA LEU A 227 -11.50 -0.58 -34.80
C LEU A 227 -11.40 0.32 -33.55
N ALA A 228 -10.24 0.37 -32.89
CA ALA A 228 -10.00 1.26 -31.76
C ALA A 228 -9.85 2.73 -32.19
N GLY A 229 -9.48 2.99 -33.42
CA GLY A 229 -9.34 4.33 -33.94
C GLY A 229 -10.63 5.15 -33.77
N GLY A 230 -10.51 6.41 -33.31
CA GLY A 230 -11.64 7.29 -33.05
C GLY A 230 -12.32 7.08 -31.70
N GLU A 231 -11.85 6.12 -30.89
CA GLU A 231 -12.25 5.92 -29.48
C GLU A 231 -13.75 5.66 -29.20
N GLU A 232 -14.57 5.42 -30.26
CA GLU A 232 -16.02 5.22 -30.15
C GLU A 232 -16.43 3.79 -29.74
N LEU A 233 -15.52 2.82 -29.91
CA LEU A 233 -15.75 1.42 -29.55
C LEU A 233 -14.90 1.00 -28.37
N ARG A 234 -15.43 0.13 -27.53
CA ARG A 234 -14.65 -0.55 -26.49
C ARG A 234 -14.13 -1.89 -27.04
N LEU A 235 -12.84 -2.00 -27.25
CA LEU A 235 -12.22 -3.25 -27.69
C LEU A 235 -11.93 -4.16 -26.50
N VAL A 236 -12.31 -5.43 -26.62
CA VAL A 236 -11.88 -6.49 -25.72
C VAL A 236 -10.42 -6.81 -25.99
N SER A 237 -9.61 -6.94 -24.97
CA SER A 237 -8.19 -7.19 -25.14
C SER A 237 -7.94 -8.55 -25.82
N GLY A 238 -6.94 -8.61 -26.70
CA GLY A 238 -6.55 -9.87 -27.34
C GLY A 238 -6.02 -10.91 -26.34
N GLU A 239 -5.60 -10.47 -25.14
CA GLU A 239 -5.21 -11.33 -24.03
C GLU A 239 -6.41 -12.03 -23.40
N ASP A 240 -7.51 -11.31 -23.12
CA ASP A 240 -8.75 -11.91 -22.60
C ASP A 240 -9.34 -12.92 -23.57
N VAL A 241 -9.31 -12.62 -24.89
CA VAL A 241 -9.74 -13.54 -25.93
C VAL A 241 -8.86 -14.80 -25.95
N ALA A 242 -7.53 -14.65 -25.80
CA ALA A 242 -6.59 -15.77 -25.79
C ALA A 242 -6.76 -16.64 -24.53
N ASN A 243 -6.92 -16.02 -23.37
CA ASN A 243 -7.16 -16.68 -22.09
C ASN A 243 -8.46 -17.48 -22.12
N LEU A 244 -9.55 -16.88 -22.62
CA LEU A 244 -10.83 -17.58 -22.75
C LEU A 244 -10.73 -18.76 -23.72
N ARG A 245 -9.97 -18.61 -24.83
CA ARG A 245 -9.76 -19.69 -25.79
C ARG A 245 -9.01 -20.88 -25.20
N GLN A 246 -8.05 -20.63 -24.32
CA GLN A 246 -7.33 -21.68 -23.60
C GLN A 246 -8.24 -22.41 -22.61
N ALA A 247 -9.09 -21.67 -21.89
CA ALA A 247 -10.01 -22.22 -20.91
C ALA A 247 -11.20 -22.95 -21.53
N SER A 248 -11.75 -22.42 -22.61
CA SER A 248 -12.92 -22.95 -23.34
C SER A 248 -12.67 -22.90 -24.85
N PRO A 249 -12.01 -23.89 -25.44
CA PRO A 249 -11.74 -23.91 -26.88
C PRO A 249 -13.03 -23.95 -27.70
N TRP A 250 -13.18 -23.03 -28.63
CA TRP A 250 -14.28 -23.03 -29.59
C TRP A 250 -13.79 -23.29 -31.01
N SER A 251 -14.69 -23.82 -31.86
CA SER A 251 -14.35 -24.07 -33.25
C SER A 251 -14.14 -22.77 -34.00
N GLN A 252 -13.01 -22.63 -34.68
CA GLN A 252 -12.74 -21.53 -35.59
C GLN A 252 -13.29 -21.78 -37.04
N THR A 253 -13.76 -22.99 -37.28
CA THR A 253 -14.25 -23.41 -38.59
C THR A 253 -15.73 -23.09 -38.77
N GLY A 254 -16.04 -21.92 -39.27
CA GLY A 254 -17.42 -21.63 -39.68
C GLY A 254 -18.17 -20.62 -38.82
N THR A 255 -19.46 -20.78 -38.72
CA THR A 255 -20.37 -20.01 -37.89
C THR A 255 -20.39 -20.59 -36.46
N LEU A 256 -20.33 -19.71 -35.44
CA LEU A 256 -20.67 -20.11 -34.09
C LEU A 256 -22.19 -20.29 -33.99
N ASP A 257 -22.63 -21.30 -33.26
CA ASP A 257 -24.04 -21.43 -32.92
C ASP A 257 -24.43 -20.33 -31.90
N GLN A 258 -25.73 -20.12 -31.75
CA GLN A 258 -26.25 -19.05 -30.90
C GLN A 258 -25.82 -19.21 -29.44
N THR A 259 -25.77 -20.42 -28.91
CA THR A 259 -25.38 -20.71 -27.52
C THR A 259 -23.92 -20.39 -27.28
N THR A 260 -23.03 -20.79 -28.19
CA THR A 260 -21.61 -20.45 -28.12
C THR A 260 -21.38 -18.95 -28.26
N THR A 261 -22.10 -18.29 -29.17
CA THR A 261 -22.03 -16.84 -29.36
C THR A 261 -22.42 -16.08 -28.11
N GLN A 262 -23.53 -16.45 -27.46
CA GLN A 262 -23.98 -15.85 -26.20
C GLN A 262 -23.00 -16.12 -25.05
N HIS A 263 -22.47 -17.34 -24.97
CA HIS A 263 -21.48 -17.68 -23.97
C HIS A 263 -20.20 -16.82 -24.11
N LEU A 264 -19.66 -16.70 -25.33
CA LEU A 264 -18.47 -15.89 -25.60
C LEU A 264 -18.75 -14.41 -25.37
N GLY A 265 -19.90 -13.89 -25.79
CA GLY A 265 -20.32 -12.51 -25.52
C GLY A 265 -20.37 -12.19 -24.03
N THR A 266 -20.95 -13.09 -23.23
CA THR A 266 -21.04 -12.95 -21.79
C THR A 266 -19.65 -13.04 -21.15
N ALA A 267 -18.86 -14.05 -21.49
CA ALA A 267 -17.54 -14.28 -20.89
C ALA A 267 -16.54 -13.15 -21.22
N LEU A 268 -16.66 -12.52 -22.40
CA LEU A 268 -15.82 -11.41 -22.81
C LEU A 268 -16.46 -10.03 -22.52
N ASN A 269 -17.64 -10.00 -21.93
CA ASN A 269 -18.44 -8.79 -21.76
C ASN A 269 -18.48 -7.95 -23.06
N SER A 270 -18.84 -8.61 -24.16
CA SER A 270 -18.83 -8.02 -25.50
C SER A 270 -20.20 -8.04 -26.14
N ASP A 271 -20.63 -6.90 -26.70
CA ASP A 271 -21.89 -6.80 -27.44
C ASP A 271 -21.79 -7.39 -28.85
N LEU A 272 -20.59 -7.33 -29.41
CA LEU A 272 -20.33 -7.69 -30.80
C LEU A 272 -19.10 -8.59 -30.90
N LEU A 273 -19.20 -9.62 -31.72
CA LEU A 273 -18.11 -10.56 -32.00
C LEU A 273 -17.68 -10.45 -33.46
N VAL A 274 -16.37 -10.28 -33.70
CA VAL A 274 -15.77 -10.34 -35.01
C VAL A 274 -15.06 -11.68 -35.17
N LEU A 275 -15.48 -12.44 -36.17
CA LEU A 275 -14.85 -13.69 -36.55
C LEU A 275 -14.38 -13.58 -38.00
N GLY A 276 -13.36 -14.33 -38.31
CA GLY A 276 -12.86 -14.34 -39.70
C GLY A 276 -12.16 -15.61 -40.10
N SER A 277 -11.94 -15.71 -41.36
CA SER A 277 -11.07 -16.70 -41.98
C SER A 277 -10.17 -16.05 -43.01
N TYR A 278 -9.02 -16.66 -43.23
CA TYR A 278 -8.15 -16.22 -44.33
C TYR A 278 -7.66 -17.42 -45.12
N THR A 279 -7.45 -17.18 -46.41
CA THR A 279 -6.91 -18.14 -47.36
C THR A 279 -5.70 -17.52 -48.02
N THR A 280 -4.58 -18.23 -48.03
CA THR A 280 -3.39 -17.84 -48.79
C THR A 280 -3.19 -18.76 -49.97
N VAL A 281 -2.93 -18.15 -51.17
CA VAL A 281 -2.63 -18.90 -52.42
C VAL A 281 -1.31 -18.40 -52.99
N GLY A 282 -0.40 -19.30 -53.25
CA GLY A 282 0.93 -18.97 -53.75
C GLY A 282 2.04 -19.14 -52.69
N ARG A 283 3.28 -18.80 -53.05
CA ARG A 283 4.43 -18.92 -52.15
C ARG A 283 4.89 -17.55 -51.67
N SER A 284 5.14 -17.44 -50.33
CA SER A 284 5.81 -16.29 -49.74
C SER A 284 4.98 -14.95 -49.86
N GLU A 285 5.62 -13.82 -49.66
CA GLU A 285 5.05 -12.45 -49.64
C GLU A 285 4.32 -12.03 -50.91
N ARG A 286 4.59 -12.68 -52.03
CA ARG A 286 3.89 -12.47 -53.32
C ARG A 286 2.62 -13.32 -53.45
N GLY A 287 2.25 -14.10 -52.43
CA GLY A 287 1.01 -14.89 -52.42
C GLY A 287 -0.23 -13.97 -52.32
N GLN A 288 -1.34 -14.44 -52.88
CA GLN A 288 -2.64 -13.78 -52.70
C GLN A 288 -3.21 -14.15 -51.31
N LEU A 289 -3.72 -13.16 -50.62
CA LEU A 289 -4.47 -13.29 -49.36
C LEU A 289 -5.92 -12.90 -49.60
N ARG A 290 -6.83 -13.77 -49.21
CA ARG A 290 -8.25 -13.45 -49.08
C ARG A 290 -8.62 -13.47 -47.60
N LEU A 291 -9.23 -12.39 -47.09
CA LEU A 291 -9.74 -12.23 -45.75
C LEU A 291 -11.28 -12.13 -45.82
N ASP A 292 -11.96 -13.00 -45.10
CA ASP A 292 -13.41 -13.01 -44.95
C ASP A 292 -13.75 -12.75 -43.45
N LEU A 293 -14.51 -11.65 -43.17
CA LEU A 293 -14.91 -11.24 -41.84
C LEU A 293 -16.43 -11.37 -41.66
N ARG A 294 -16.84 -11.66 -40.43
CA ARG A 294 -18.23 -11.62 -40.00
C ARG A 294 -18.33 -10.86 -38.69
N LEU A 295 -19.29 -9.93 -38.63
CA LEU A 295 -19.69 -9.24 -37.43
C LEU A 295 -20.99 -9.87 -36.92
N GLN A 296 -20.99 -10.37 -35.70
CA GLN A 296 -22.11 -11.05 -35.05
C GLN A 296 -22.56 -10.31 -33.80
N ASP A 297 -23.86 -10.15 -33.60
CA ASP A 297 -24.41 -9.70 -32.34
C ASP A 297 -24.27 -10.82 -31.29
N ALA A 298 -23.67 -10.50 -30.15
CA ALA A 298 -23.33 -11.48 -29.13
C ALA A 298 -24.59 -12.02 -28.41
N LYS A 299 -25.66 -11.23 -28.32
CA LYS A 299 -26.91 -11.61 -27.63
C LYS A 299 -27.85 -12.43 -28.51
N THR A 300 -28.00 -12.03 -29.76
CA THR A 300 -28.93 -12.69 -30.69
C THR A 300 -28.29 -13.79 -31.53
N GLY A 301 -26.94 -13.72 -31.70
CA GLY A 301 -26.21 -14.58 -32.62
C GLY A 301 -26.41 -14.20 -34.11
N GLU A 302 -27.10 -13.09 -34.40
CA GLU A 302 -27.35 -12.62 -35.75
C GLU A 302 -26.08 -12.09 -36.40
N ILE A 303 -25.87 -12.43 -37.68
CA ILE A 303 -24.80 -11.90 -38.50
C ILE A 303 -25.21 -10.52 -39.02
N LEU A 304 -24.65 -9.46 -38.45
CA LEU A 304 -24.97 -8.08 -38.82
C LEU A 304 -24.36 -7.67 -40.14
N THR A 305 -23.16 -8.17 -40.46
CA THR A 305 -22.49 -7.90 -41.72
C THR A 305 -21.39 -8.90 -42.02
N GLN A 306 -21.06 -9.00 -43.30
CA GLN A 306 -19.93 -9.75 -43.81
C GLN A 306 -19.08 -8.86 -44.72
N VAL A 307 -17.77 -8.96 -44.58
CA VAL A 307 -16.79 -8.20 -45.34
C VAL A 307 -15.78 -9.18 -45.94
N ALA A 308 -15.50 -9.04 -47.22
CA ALA A 308 -14.45 -9.81 -47.88
C ALA A 308 -13.46 -8.86 -48.58
N GLU A 309 -12.15 -9.10 -48.30
CA GLU A 309 -11.05 -8.37 -48.91
C GLU A 309 -10.05 -9.32 -49.56
N THR A 310 -9.43 -8.87 -50.64
CA THR A 310 -8.38 -9.62 -51.34
C THR A 310 -7.22 -8.70 -51.71
N GLY A 311 -6.00 -9.26 -51.65
CA GLY A 311 -4.77 -8.56 -52.02
C GLY A 311 -3.56 -9.43 -51.89
N SER A 312 -2.36 -8.88 -52.03
CA SER A 312 -1.13 -9.58 -51.79
C SER A 312 -0.88 -9.74 -50.28
N VAL A 313 -0.18 -10.78 -49.85
CA VAL A 313 0.30 -10.92 -48.45
C VAL A 313 1.19 -9.71 -48.05
N GLY A 314 1.93 -9.14 -49.02
CA GLY A 314 2.69 -7.91 -48.83
C GLY A 314 1.83 -6.67 -48.52
N ASP A 315 0.55 -6.69 -48.92
CA ASP A 315 -0.40 -5.59 -48.69
C ASP A 315 -1.28 -5.85 -47.46
N LEU A 316 -0.82 -6.66 -46.49
CA LEU A 316 -1.58 -7.10 -45.33
C LEU A 316 -2.22 -5.94 -44.56
N PHE A 317 -1.49 -4.85 -44.37
CA PHE A 317 -1.95 -3.66 -43.64
C PHE A 317 -3.12 -2.99 -44.36
N GLN A 318 -3.00 -2.83 -45.68
CA GLN A 318 -4.05 -2.23 -46.50
C GLN A 318 -5.31 -3.10 -46.54
N ILE A 319 -5.16 -4.42 -46.52
CA ILE A 319 -6.27 -5.36 -46.45
C ILE A 319 -6.99 -5.23 -45.12
N ALA A 320 -6.26 -5.20 -43.99
CA ALA A 320 -6.81 -5.03 -42.65
C ALA A 320 -7.53 -3.66 -42.50
N SER A 321 -6.90 -2.57 -42.97
CA SER A 321 -7.47 -1.22 -42.91
C SER A 321 -8.75 -1.10 -43.74
N ARG A 322 -8.77 -1.59 -44.98
CA ARG A 322 -10.00 -1.58 -45.78
C ARG A 322 -11.11 -2.41 -45.16
N ALA A 323 -10.77 -3.56 -44.56
CA ALA A 323 -11.73 -4.42 -43.89
C ALA A 323 -12.29 -3.77 -42.63
N GLY A 324 -11.42 -3.17 -41.81
CA GLY A 324 -11.77 -2.43 -40.59
C GLY A 324 -12.64 -1.20 -40.90
N GLY A 325 -12.25 -0.39 -41.86
CA GLY A 325 -13.05 0.77 -42.31
C GLY A 325 -14.47 0.41 -42.77
N LYS A 326 -14.63 -0.72 -43.48
CA LYS A 326 -15.95 -1.26 -43.84
C LYS A 326 -16.75 -1.70 -42.63
N LEU A 327 -16.13 -2.35 -41.64
CA LEU A 327 -16.78 -2.73 -40.40
C LEU A 327 -17.21 -1.48 -39.61
N ARG A 328 -16.37 -0.48 -39.46
CA ARG A 328 -16.66 0.78 -38.77
C ARG A 328 -17.87 1.49 -39.40
N THR A 329 -17.89 1.63 -40.68
CA THR A 329 -19.03 2.21 -41.42
C THR A 329 -20.33 1.46 -41.10
N LYS A 330 -20.30 0.13 -41.02
CA LYS A 330 -21.46 -0.69 -40.65
C LYS A 330 -21.87 -0.60 -39.18
N LEU A 331 -20.93 -0.30 -38.31
CA LEU A 331 -21.16 -0.06 -36.88
C LEU A 331 -21.72 1.35 -36.61
N GLY A 332 -21.77 2.21 -37.62
CA GLY A 332 -22.19 3.60 -37.53
C GLY A 332 -21.15 4.52 -36.89
N VAL A 333 -19.91 4.06 -36.84
CA VAL A 333 -18.77 4.81 -36.33
C VAL A 333 -18.31 5.78 -37.40
N GLN A 334 -18.03 7.03 -37.07
CA GLN A 334 -17.59 8.06 -37.98
C GLN A 334 -16.29 7.68 -38.70
N HIS A 335 -16.07 8.27 -39.89
CA HIS A 335 -14.76 8.15 -40.54
C HIS A 335 -13.70 8.78 -39.64
N LEU A 336 -12.52 8.09 -39.56
CA LEU A 336 -11.36 8.64 -38.87
C LEU A 336 -11.00 10.00 -39.45
N GLU A 337 -10.63 10.93 -38.60
CA GLU A 337 -9.94 12.13 -39.03
C GLU A 337 -8.55 11.75 -39.59
N GLU A 338 -8.02 12.57 -40.50
CA GLU A 338 -6.72 12.32 -41.15
C GLU A 338 -5.59 12.10 -40.14
N ALA A 339 -5.66 12.77 -38.96
CA ALA A 339 -4.72 12.60 -37.86
C ALA A 339 -4.84 11.22 -37.18
N ASP A 340 -6.05 10.69 -37.04
CA ASP A 340 -6.30 9.38 -36.42
C ASP A 340 -5.89 8.25 -37.38
N GLU A 341 -6.14 8.41 -38.69
CA GLU A 341 -5.66 7.47 -39.73
C GLU A 341 -4.12 7.39 -39.72
N ALA A 342 -3.44 8.53 -39.63
CA ALA A 342 -1.98 8.57 -39.51
C ALA A 342 -1.47 7.89 -38.23
N GLY A 343 -2.20 8.07 -37.12
CA GLY A 343 -1.91 7.41 -35.85
C GLY A 343 -2.05 5.89 -35.91
N VAL A 344 -3.14 5.39 -36.46
CA VAL A 344 -3.38 3.95 -36.72
C VAL A 344 -2.26 3.36 -37.56
N LEU A 345 -1.85 4.04 -38.61
CA LEU A 345 -0.73 3.61 -39.45
C LEU A 345 0.58 3.58 -38.68
N ALA A 346 0.83 4.55 -37.79
CA ALA A 346 2.03 4.58 -36.98
C ALA A 346 2.10 3.46 -35.90
N SER A 347 0.95 2.85 -35.57
CA SER A 347 0.88 1.69 -34.68
C SER A 347 1.19 0.36 -35.40
N LEU A 348 1.37 0.38 -36.67
CA LEU A 348 1.64 -0.81 -37.50
C LEU A 348 3.10 -0.80 -37.97
N PRO A 349 3.76 -1.97 -38.08
CA PRO A 349 5.12 -2.03 -38.62
C PRO A 349 5.10 -1.87 -40.16
N ASP A 350 6.08 -1.15 -40.69
CA ASP A 350 6.27 -1.01 -42.16
C ASP A 350 6.90 -2.27 -42.78
N ASN A 351 7.66 -3.04 -41.98
CA ASN A 351 8.37 -4.23 -42.43
C ASN A 351 7.54 -5.51 -42.21
N PRO A 352 7.15 -6.26 -43.25
CA PRO A 352 6.36 -7.48 -43.12
C PRO A 352 7.03 -8.56 -42.27
N GLU A 353 8.36 -8.64 -42.23
CA GLU A 353 9.10 -9.58 -41.36
C GLU A 353 9.01 -9.15 -39.90
N ALA A 354 9.12 -7.84 -39.63
CA ALA A 354 8.89 -7.30 -38.27
C ALA A 354 7.46 -7.59 -37.79
N ALA A 355 6.47 -7.40 -38.66
CA ALA A 355 5.07 -7.75 -38.37
C ALA A 355 4.89 -9.23 -38.02
N ARG A 356 5.52 -10.11 -38.83
CA ARG A 356 5.46 -11.56 -38.59
C ARG A 356 6.07 -11.93 -37.23
N LEU A 357 7.24 -11.41 -36.94
CA LEU A 357 7.97 -11.68 -35.70
C LEU A 357 7.22 -11.11 -34.48
N TYR A 358 6.70 -9.88 -34.60
CA TYR A 358 5.87 -9.22 -33.57
C TYR A 358 4.62 -10.05 -33.26
N ALA A 359 3.84 -10.41 -34.27
CA ALA A 359 2.62 -11.19 -34.06
C ALA A 359 2.89 -12.55 -33.40
N ARG A 360 3.99 -13.23 -33.80
CA ARG A 360 4.41 -14.48 -33.15
C ARG A 360 4.87 -14.26 -31.72
N GLY A 361 5.61 -13.18 -31.46
CA GLY A 361 6.06 -12.81 -30.12
C GLY A 361 4.87 -12.52 -29.20
N LEU A 362 3.90 -11.76 -29.70
CA LEU A 362 2.67 -11.46 -28.97
C LEU A 362 1.84 -12.72 -28.67
N ALA A 363 1.73 -13.65 -29.64
CA ALA A 363 1.07 -14.93 -29.43
C ALA A 363 1.74 -15.71 -28.30
N ARG A 364 3.07 -15.72 -28.23
CA ARG A 364 3.83 -16.38 -27.14
C ARG A 364 3.63 -15.70 -25.79
N LEU A 365 3.60 -14.37 -25.73
CA LEU A 365 3.27 -13.66 -24.48
C LEU A 365 1.90 -14.08 -23.95
N ARG A 366 0.91 -14.18 -24.82
CA ARG A 366 -0.45 -14.63 -24.47
C ARG A 366 -0.52 -16.12 -24.05
N GLU A 367 0.44 -16.94 -24.49
CA GLU A 367 0.61 -18.31 -24.05
C GLU A 367 1.47 -18.42 -22.76
N PHE A 368 1.86 -17.30 -22.16
CA PHE A 368 2.78 -17.21 -21.03
C PHE A 368 4.19 -17.76 -21.29
N ASP A 369 4.58 -17.88 -22.56
CA ASP A 369 5.92 -18.27 -22.99
C ASP A 369 6.77 -17.00 -23.22
N ALA A 370 7.11 -16.33 -22.11
CA ALA A 370 7.85 -15.09 -22.15
C ALA A 370 9.26 -15.22 -22.76
N LEU A 371 9.88 -16.41 -22.67
CA LEU A 371 11.22 -16.65 -23.23
C LEU A 371 11.18 -16.70 -24.76
N ALA A 372 10.27 -17.47 -25.34
CA ALA A 372 10.10 -17.51 -26.78
C ALA A 372 9.57 -16.17 -27.32
N ALA A 373 8.71 -15.48 -26.56
CA ALA A 373 8.23 -14.15 -26.90
C ALA A 373 9.39 -13.15 -27.00
N LYS A 374 10.26 -13.10 -26.02
CA LYS A 374 11.45 -12.26 -26.00
C LYS A 374 12.32 -12.46 -27.24
N ASP A 375 12.63 -13.73 -27.58
CA ASP A 375 13.48 -14.04 -28.73
C ASP A 375 12.88 -13.55 -30.07
N LEU A 376 11.57 -13.66 -30.22
CA LEU A 376 10.84 -13.19 -31.41
C LEU A 376 10.74 -11.66 -31.46
N LEU A 377 10.47 -11.02 -30.31
CA LEU A 377 10.35 -9.57 -30.21
C LEU A 377 11.70 -8.86 -30.39
N GLU A 378 12.79 -9.45 -29.89
CA GLU A 378 14.14 -8.96 -30.22
C GLU A 378 14.47 -9.06 -31.71
N GLN A 379 14.00 -10.08 -32.40
CA GLN A 379 14.16 -10.16 -33.84
C GLN A 379 13.28 -9.13 -34.53
N SER A 380 12.05 -8.86 -34.06
CA SER A 380 11.17 -7.84 -34.59
C SER A 380 11.78 -6.44 -34.46
N THR A 381 12.30 -6.07 -33.27
CA THR A 381 12.94 -4.76 -33.05
C THR A 381 14.24 -4.62 -33.84
N ARG A 382 14.95 -5.71 -34.15
CA ARG A 382 16.09 -5.69 -35.06
C ARG A 382 15.69 -5.50 -36.54
N ALA A 383 14.57 -6.11 -36.96
CA ALA A 383 14.05 -5.96 -38.32
C ALA A 383 13.49 -4.54 -38.55
N GLU A 384 12.91 -3.92 -37.50
CA GLU A 384 12.36 -2.56 -37.55
C GLU A 384 12.61 -1.83 -36.21
N PRO A 385 13.77 -1.16 -36.08
CA PRO A 385 14.14 -0.49 -34.84
C PRO A 385 13.29 0.72 -34.45
N LYS A 386 12.42 1.19 -35.32
CA LYS A 386 11.53 2.33 -35.05
C LYS A 386 10.11 1.91 -34.66
N PHE A 387 9.83 0.63 -34.58
CA PHE A 387 8.51 0.12 -34.23
C PHE A 387 8.29 0.18 -32.72
N SER A 388 7.65 1.24 -32.23
CA SER A 388 7.44 1.54 -30.80
C SER A 388 6.77 0.39 -30.06
N LEU A 389 5.68 -0.17 -30.59
CA LEU A 389 4.92 -1.24 -29.94
C LEU A 389 5.70 -2.55 -29.81
N ALA A 390 6.66 -2.84 -30.71
CA ALA A 390 7.53 -3.99 -30.56
C ALA A 390 8.49 -3.81 -29.36
N HIS A 391 9.02 -2.61 -29.15
CA HIS A 391 9.81 -2.29 -27.97
C HIS A 391 8.98 -2.37 -26.68
N LEU A 392 7.73 -1.90 -26.68
CA LEU A 392 6.82 -2.01 -25.56
C LEU A 392 6.55 -3.48 -25.19
N MET A 393 6.22 -4.32 -26.18
CA MET A 393 5.98 -5.75 -25.92
C MET A 393 7.26 -6.48 -25.51
N LEU A 394 8.42 -6.08 -26.03
CA LEU A 394 9.70 -6.61 -25.58
C LEU A 394 10.00 -6.22 -24.11
N ALA A 395 9.66 -4.99 -23.71
CA ALA A 395 9.76 -4.56 -22.32
C ALA A 395 8.88 -5.43 -21.41
N ARG A 396 7.64 -5.70 -21.81
CA ARG A 396 6.72 -6.60 -21.08
C ARG A 396 7.25 -8.04 -21.01
N ALA A 397 7.87 -8.54 -22.08
CA ALA A 397 8.50 -9.86 -22.09
C ALA A 397 9.68 -9.92 -21.10
N TRP A 398 10.51 -8.87 -21.06
CA TRP A 398 11.60 -8.77 -20.09
C TRP A 398 11.08 -8.67 -18.65
N SER A 399 10.01 -7.92 -18.41
CA SER A 399 9.33 -7.85 -17.11
C SER A 399 8.84 -9.22 -16.65
N ALA A 400 8.16 -9.95 -17.54
CA ALA A 400 7.67 -11.30 -17.24
C ALA A 400 8.79 -12.31 -16.93
N LEU A 401 9.99 -12.08 -17.47
CA LEU A 401 11.20 -12.88 -17.18
C LEU A 401 11.96 -12.36 -15.94
N GLY A 402 11.61 -11.16 -15.42
CA GLY A 402 12.24 -10.56 -14.25
C GLY A 402 13.55 -9.80 -14.55
N TYR A 403 13.73 -9.27 -15.76
CA TYR A 403 14.90 -8.46 -16.14
C TYR A 403 14.53 -6.96 -16.15
N GLU A 404 14.36 -6.35 -14.96
CA GLU A 404 13.85 -4.99 -14.83
C GLU A 404 14.72 -3.93 -15.52
N GLN A 405 16.04 -4.06 -15.52
CA GLN A 405 16.90 -3.13 -16.24
C GLN A 405 16.66 -3.16 -17.75
N LYS A 406 16.47 -4.34 -18.33
CA LYS A 406 16.16 -4.49 -19.76
C LYS A 406 14.74 -4.02 -20.08
N ARG A 407 13.77 -4.28 -19.17
CA ARG A 407 12.43 -3.70 -19.25
C ARG A 407 12.50 -2.18 -19.39
N LYS A 408 13.21 -1.50 -18.49
CA LYS A 408 13.38 -0.05 -18.49
C LYS A 408 14.01 0.48 -19.78
N GLU A 409 15.06 -0.17 -20.27
CA GLU A 409 15.71 0.21 -21.53
C GLU A 409 14.78 0.13 -22.73
N GLU A 410 14.02 -0.95 -22.85
CA GLU A 410 13.09 -1.14 -23.97
C GLU A 410 11.84 -0.26 -23.82
N ALA A 411 11.30 -0.07 -22.62
CA ALA A 411 10.21 0.87 -22.37
C ALA A 411 10.60 2.33 -22.69
N LYS A 412 11.86 2.71 -22.41
CA LYS A 412 12.40 4.02 -22.79
C LYS A 412 12.44 4.19 -24.32
N LYS A 413 12.89 3.17 -25.05
CA LYS A 413 12.90 3.20 -26.53
C LYS A 413 11.48 3.30 -27.08
N ALA A 414 10.53 2.55 -26.51
CA ALA A 414 9.13 2.65 -26.88
C ALA A 414 8.61 4.08 -26.70
N LEU A 415 8.90 4.72 -25.57
CA LEU A 415 8.51 6.10 -25.28
C LEU A 415 9.11 7.09 -26.28
N ASP A 416 10.40 6.98 -26.56
CA ASP A 416 11.10 7.87 -27.50
C ASP A 416 10.54 7.78 -28.93
N LEU A 417 9.93 6.65 -29.28
CA LEU A 417 9.33 6.37 -30.59
C LEU A 417 7.80 6.61 -30.63
N SER A 418 7.17 6.93 -29.50
CA SER A 418 5.70 6.96 -29.38
C SER A 418 5.02 8.23 -29.90
N ALA A 419 5.78 9.23 -30.34
CA ALA A 419 5.25 10.57 -30.64
C ALA A 419 4.10 10.59 -31.67
N ASN A 420 4.11 9.67 -32.63
CA ASN A 420 3.11 9.57 -33.71
C ASN A 420 2.02 8.54 -33.44
N LEU A 421 2.08 7.81 -32.30
CA LEU A 421 1.05 6.85 -31.93
C LEU A 421 -0.26 7.56 -31.58
N PRO A 422 -1.42 6.90 -31.74
CA PRO A 422 -2.68 7.38 -31.20
C PRO A 422 -2.55 7.72 -29.71
N ARG A 423 -3.40 8.61 -29.25
CA ARG A 423 -3.34 9.16 -27.89
C ARG A 423 -3.31 8.07 -26.80
N VAL A 424 -4.18 7.06 -26.93
CA VAL A 424 -4.32 6.00 -25.91
C VAL A 424 -3.07 5.11 -25.86
N GLU A 425 -2.57 4.68 -27.03
CA GLU A 425 -1.35 3.86 -27.10
C GLU A 425 -0.14 4.64 -26.59
N ARG A 426 -0.04 5.94 -26.88
CA ARG A 426 1.02 6.78 -26.31
C ARG A 426 0.94 6.86 -24.79
N MET A 427 -0.26 7.09 -24.22
CA MET A 427 -0.45 7.09 -22.75
C MET A 427 -0.13 5.72 -22.14
N GLN A 428 -0.43 4.63 -22.84
CA GLN A 428 -0.06 3.29 -22.41
C GLN A 428 1.47 3.12 -22.36
N VAL A 429 2.17 3.56 -23.41
CA VAL A 429 3.64 3.53 -23.47
C VAL A 429 4.25 4.39 -22.35
N GLU A 430 3.69 5.58 -22.11
CA GLU A 430 4.10 6.47 -21.01
C GLU A 430 3.89 5.79 -19.66
N GLY A 431 2.72 5.19 -19.42
CA GLY A 431 2.40 4.47 -18.20
C GLY A 431 3.38 3.33 -17.93
N ASP A 432 3.59 2.45 -18.90
CA ASP A 432 4.52 1.30 -18.81
C ASP A 432 5.97 1.76 -18.56
N TYR A 433 6.39 2.87 -19.17
CA TYR A 433 7.73 3.43 -18.93
C TYR A 433 7.87 3.97 -17.50
N TYR A 434 6.95 4.83 -17.04
CA TYR A 434 7.03 5.38 -15.68
C TYR A 434 6.83 4.32 -14.61
N GLU A 435 6.04 3.27 -14.88
CA GLU A 435 5.93 2.10 -14.01
C GLU A 435 7.24 1.31 -13.91
N SER A 436 8.11 1.34 -14.94
CA SER A 436 9.44 0.76 -14.90
C SER A 436 10.46 1.58 -14.09
N LEU A 437 10.04 2.75 -13.62
CA LEU A 437 10.81 3.65 -12.76
C LEU A 437 10.13 3.72 -11.38
N PRO A 438 10.85 4.16 -10.32
CA PRO A 438 10.23 4.47 -9.04
C PRO A 438 9.43 5.80 -9.07
N ASP A 439 8.74 6.09 -10.18
CA ASP A 439 7.95 7.31 -10.41
C ASP A 439 6.47 6.94 -10.60
N HIS A 440 5.90 6.40 -9.52
CA HIS A 440 4.52 5.91 -9.53
C HIS A 440 3.49 7.00 -9.79
N ASP A 441 3.77 8.24 -9.44
CA ASP A 441 2.83 9.35 -9.66
C ASP A 441 2.65 9.68 -11.13
N LYS A 442 3.72 9.66 -11.92
CA LYS A 442 3.60 9.86 -13.37
C LYS A 442 2.91 8.69 -14.05
N ALA A 443 3.23 7.46 -13.66
CA ALA A 443 2.52 6.28 -14.16
C ALA A 443 1.03 6.35 -13.81
N ALA A 444 0.67 6.66 -12.54
CA ALA A 444 -0.71 6.84 -12.13
C ALA A 444 -1.42 7.96 -12.89
N SER A 445 -0.70 9.03 -13.25
CA SER A 445 -1.26 10.12 -14.05
C SER A 445 -1.62 9.66 -15.46
N ALA A 446 -0.77 8.86 -16.12
CA ALA A 446 -1.03 8.31 -17.44
C ALA A 446 -2.24 7.34 -17.41
N TYR A 447 -2.24 6.39 -16.48
CA TYR A 447 -3.33 5.42 -16.34
C TYR A 447 -4.65 6.07 -15.90
N ARG A 448 -4.60 7.11 -15.06
CA ARG A 448 -5.79 7.90 -14.71
C ARG A 448 -6.37 8.59 -15.93
N ALA A 449 -5.53 9.13 -16.80
CA ALA A 449 -5.97 9.72 -18.04
C ALA A 449 -6.75 8.72 -18.91
N MET A 450 -6.22 7.50 -19.03
CA MET A 450 -6.89 6.43 -19.78
C MET A 450 -8.18 5.98 -19.11
N PHE A 451 -8.19 5.78 -17.78
CA PHE A 451 -9.38 5.33 -17.07
C PHE A 451 -10.49 6.39 -17.03
N VAL A 452 -10.14 7.69 -16.98
CA VAL A 452 -11.13 8.78 -17.09
C VAL A 452 -11.79 8.81 -18.46
N LEU A 453 -11.03 8.54 -19.53
CA LEU A 453 -11.58 8.44 -20.90
C LEU A 453 -12.41 7.17 -21.08
N PHE A 454 -12.00 6.07 -20.45
CA PHE A 454 -12.60 4.75 -20.62
C PHE A 454 -12.90 4.09 -19.27
N PRO A 455 -13.86 4.62 -18.50
CA PRO A 455 -14.16 4.12 -17.15
C PRO A 455 -14.77 2.71 -17.15
N ASP A 456 -15.19 2.21 -18.31
CA ASP A 456 -15.68 0.85 -18.55
C ASP A 456 -14.57 -0.17 -18.86
N ASN A 457 -13.30 0.28 -18.94
CA ASN A 457 -12.17 -0.60 -19.18
C ASN A 457 -11.51 -1.02 -17.85
N VAL A 458 -11.70 -2.29 -17.52
CA VAL A 458 -11.17 -2.90 -16.29
C VAL A 458 -9.65 -2.83 -16.20
N GLU A 459 -8.96 -3.01 -17.34
CA GLU A 459 -7.50 -3.02 -17.38
C GLU A 459 -6.89 -1.68 -16.97
N TYR A 460 -7.43 -0.58 -17.48
CA TYR A 460 -6.95 0.75 -17.13
C TYR A 460 -7.19 1.10 -15.66
N GLY A 461 -8.33 0.65 -15.11
CA GLY A 461 -8.62 0.81 -13.69
C GLY A 461 -7.71 -0.03 -12.80
N LEU A 462 -7.38 -1.25 -13.21
CA LEU A 462 -6.44 -2.13 -12.48
C LEU A 462 -5.02 -1.56 -12.50
N GLN A 463 -4.54 -1.08 -13.66
CA GLN A 463 -3.24 -0.43 -13.77
C GLN A 463 -3.17 0.83 -12.90
N LEU A 464 -4.23 1.66 -12.94
CA LEU A 464 -4.32 2.83 -12.08
C LEU A 464 -4.30 2.48 -10.60
N GLY A 465 -5.14 1.54 -10.17
CA GLY A 465 -5.21 1.11 -8.76
C GLY A 465 -3.90 0.51 -8.25
N ALA A 466 -3.25 -0.33 -9.07
CA ALA A 466 -1.95 -0.91 -8.74
C ALA A 466 -0.87 0.17 -8.56
N THR A 467 -0.81 1.12 -9.49
CA THR A 467 0.18 2.20 -9.46
C THR A 467 -0.08 3.18 -8.32
N GLN A 468 -1.35 3.51 -8.03
CA GLN A 468 -1.73 4.31 -6.85
C GLN A 468 -1.32 3.63 -5.55
N ASN A 469 -1.54 2.32 -5.44
CA ASN A 469 -1.13 1.58 -4.24
C ASN A 469 0.39 1.53 -4.11
N ALA A 470 1.13 1.28 -5.19
CA ALA A 470 2.59 1.29 -5.20
C ALA A 470 3.18 2.67 -4.84
N GLY A 471 2.50 3.76 -5.22
CA GLY A 471 2.85 5.13 -4.85
C GLY A 471 2.39 5.55 -3.44
N GLY A 472 1.90 4.63 -2.60
CA GLY A 472 1.44 4.95 -1.23
C GLY A 472 0.07 5.63 -1.16
N HIS A 473 -0.68 5.69 -2.26
CA HIS A 473 -2.01 6.30 -2.34
C HIS A 473 -3.13 5.26 -2.16
N GLY A 474 -3.06 4.42 -1.12
CA GLY A 474 -4.01 3.33 -0.86
C GLY A 474 -5.48 3.76 -0.87
N SER A 475 -5.81 4.92 -0.30
CA SER A 475 -7.19 5.45 -0.32
C SER A 475 -7.70 5.73 -1.74
N GLN A 476 -6.85 6.28 -2.62
CA GLN A 476 -7.21 6.51 -4.02
C GLN A 476 -7.32 5.20 -4.79
N ALA A 477 -6.46 4.22 -4.48
CA ALA A 477 -6.56 2.88 -5.03
C ALA A 477 -7.92 2.25 -4.67
N MET A 478 -8.34 2.34 -3.40
CA MET A 478 -9.65 1.84 -2.94
C MET A 478 -10.83 2.52 -3.66
N GLU A 479 -10.76 3.84 -3.90
CA GLU A 479 -11.77 4.55 -4.69
C GLU A 479 -11.83 4.03 -6.14
N THR A 480 -10.67 3.77 -6.74
CA THR A 480 -10.58 3.20 -8.09
C THR A 480 -11.16 1.78 -8.13
N LEU A 481 -10.83 0.94 -7.14
CA LEU A 481 -11.34 -0.42 -7.02
C LEU A 481 -12.85 -0.46 -6.80
N ALA A 482 -13.40 0.47 -6.01
CA ALA A 482 -14.84 0.62 -5.84
C ALA A 482 -15.56 0.94 -7.16
N GLN A 483 -14.93 1.74 -8.05
CA GLN A 483 -15.48 2.00 -9.39
C GLN A 483 -15.48 0.71 -10.23
N LEU A 484 -14.40 -0.09 -10.18
CA LEU A 484 -14.32 -1.37 -10.89
C LEU A 484 -15.36 -2.38 -10.40
N ARG A 485 -15.65 -2.42 -9.09
CA ARG A 485 -16.72 -3.26 -8.51
C ARG A 485 -18.11 -2.89 -9.02
N ASN A 486 -18.33 -1.66 -9.43
CA ASN A 486 -19.61 -1.20 -9.98
C ASN A 486 -19.77 -1.50 -11.49
N LEU A 487 -18.75 -2.05 -12.14
CA LEU A 487 -18.87 -2.48 -13.53
C LEU A 487 -19.79 -3.70 -13.65
N PRO A 488 -20.43 -3.92 -14.80
CA PRO A 488 -21.18 -5.16 -15.02
C PRO A 488 -20.27 -6.40 -14.97
N ALA A 489 -20.83 -7.52 -14.47
CA ALA A 489 -20.15 -8.81 -14.58
C ALA A 489 -19.89 -9.16 -16.07
N PRO A 490 -18.76 -9.84 -16.41
CA PRO A 490 -17.75 -10.42 -15.53
C PRO A 490 -16.65 -9.44 -15.09
N ALA A 491 -16.68 -8.18 -15.51
CA ALA A 491 -15.63 -7.20 -15.25
C ALA A 491 -15.45 -6.93 -13.75
N SER A 492 -16.57 -6.81 -13.01
CA SER A 492 -16.56 -6.63 -11.54
C SER A 492 -16.05 -7.86 -10.76
N ASP A 493 -16.01 -9.03 -11.41
CA ASP A 493 -15.57 -10.29 -10.81
C ASP A 493 -14.12 -10.64 -11.14
N ASP A 494 -13.36 -9.69 -11.71
CA ASP A 494 -11.93 -9.92 -11.99
C ASP A 494 -11.17 -10.16 -10.68
N PRO A 495 -10.48 -11.33 -10.52
CA PRO A 495 -9.78 -11.68 -9.29
C PRO A 495 -8.67 -10.69 -8.90
N ARG A 496 -8.13 -9.94 -9.85
CA ARG A 496 -7.11 -8.91 -9.60
C ARG A 496 -7.63 -7.75 -8.77
N ILE A 497 -8.96 -7.48 -8.81
CA ILE A 497 -9.59 -6.47 -7.96
C ILE A 497 -9.46 -6.87 -6.49
N ASP A 498 -9.75 -8.14 -6.15
CA ASP A 498 -9.64 -8.65 -4.78
C ASP A 498 -8.18 -8.60 -4.28
N LEU A 499 -7.20 -8.93 -5.14
CA LEU A 499 -5.78 -8.86 -4.78
C LEU A 499 -5.32 -7.43 -4.51
N LEU A 500 -5.71 -6.48 -5.35
CA LEU A 500 -5.37 -5.08 -5.15
C LEU A 500 -6.08 -4.50 -3.92
N GLU A 501 -7.32 -4.90 -3.67
CA GLU A 501 -8.06 -4.51 -2.47
C GLU A 501 -7.38 -5.02 -1.20
N ALA A 502 -6.92 -6.28 -1.20
CA ALA A 502 -6.15 -6.85 -0.09
C ALA A 502 -4.84 -6.10 0.19
N ARG A 503 -4.20 -5.55 -0.85
CA ARG A 503 -2.96 -4.78 -0.73
C ARG A 503 -3.18 -3.32 -0.34
N ALA A 504 -4.30 -2.72 -0.78
CA ALA A 504 -4.61 -1.31 -0.56
C ALA A 504 -5.38 -1.05 0.74
N THR A 505 -6.04 -2.07 1.30
CA THR A 505 -6.85 -1.93 2.50
C THR A 505 -6.01 -1.75 3.76
N THR A 506 -6.52 -0.95 4.69
CA THR A 506 -6.00 -0.83 6.07
C THR A 506 -6.62 -1.86 7.02
N ALA A 507 -7.42 -2.80 6.49
CA ALA A 507 -8.05 -3.84 7.30
C ALA A 507 -7.01 -4.78 7.94
N SER A 508 -7.44 -5.48 9.00
CA SER A 508 -6.61 -6.46 9.72
C SER A 508 -6.18 -7.64 8.83
N GLY A 509 -5.13 -8.35 9.24
CA GLY A 509 -4.60 -9.53 8.57
C GLY A 509 -5.66 -10.55 8.15
N PRO A 510 -6.59 -10.99 9.05
CA PRO A 510 -7.65 -11.92 8.70
C PRO A 510 -8.58 -11.45 7.57
N ALA A 511 -8.91 -10.16 7.53
CA ALA A 511 -9.73 -9.60 6.45
C ALA A 511 -8.99 -9.62 5.09
N ARG A 512 -7.69 -9.37 5.10
CA ARG A 512 -6.85 -9.48 3.89
C ARG A 512 -6.79 -10.92 3.37
N VAL A 513 -6.65 -11.90 4.26
CA VAL A 513 -6.66 -13.33 3.89
C VAL A 513 -7.96 -13.71 3.16
N VAL A 514 -9.12 -13.24 3.65
CA VAL A 514 -10.42 -13.48 2.99
C VAL A 514 -10.45 -12.93 1.57
N LEU A 515 -9.93 -11.73 1.33
CA LEU A 515 -9.84 -11.12 -0.01
C LEU A 515 -8.93 -11.92 -0.93
N VAL A 516 -7.75 -12.32 -0.46
CA VAL A 516 -6.80 -13.11 -1.24
C VAL A 516 -7.39 -14.48 -1.60
N GLN A 517 -8.04 -15.17 -0.68
CA GLN A 517 -8.74 -16.43 -0.94
C GLN A 517 -9.94 -16.26 -1.89
N SER A 518 -10.60 -15.10 -1.87
CA SER A 518 -11.62 -14.77 -2.88
C SER A 518 -11.01 -14.66 -4.28
N ALA A 519 -9.87 -13.97 -4.40
CA ALA A 519 -9.13 -13.87 -5.66
C ALA A 519 -8.69 -15.25 -6.17
N GLU A 520 -8.21 -16.10 -5.27
CA GLU A 520 -7.79 -17.47 -5.58
C GLU A 520 -8.93 -18.29 -6.20
N ARG A 521 -10.10 -18.34 -5.53
CA ARG A 521 -11.27 -19.05 -6.04
C ARG A 521 -11.72 -18.53 -7.41
N LYS A 522 -11.78 -17.20 -7.58
CA LYS A 522 -12.15 -16.57 -8.86
C LYS A 522 -11.13 -16.86 -9.95
N ALA A 523 -9.83 -16.76 -9.65
CA ALA A 523 -8.76 -17.03 -10.60
C ALA A 523 -8.76 -18.51 -11.06
N ALA A 524 -8.98 -19.45 -10.11
CA ALA A 524 -9.13 -20.88 -10.42
C ALA A 524 -10.34 -21.14 -11.33
N ALA A 525 -11.50 -20.54 -10.98
CA ALA A 525 -12.73 -20.69 -11.78
C ALA A 525 -12.61 -20.09 -13.19
N GLN A 526 -11.83 -19.02 -13.35
CA GLN A 526 -11.60 -18.34 -14.62
C GLN A 526 -10.37 -18.89 -15.40
N GLY A 527 -9.65 -19.87 -14.87
CA GLY A 527 -8.46 -20.45 -15.49
C GLY A 527 -7.25 -19.51 -15.57
N LYS A 528 -7.24 -18.42 -14.78
CA LYS A 528 -6.17 -17.40 -14.76
C LYS A 528 -4.99 -17.85 -13.90
N LYS A 529 -4.15 -18.78 -14.42
CA LYS A 529 -3.08 -19.48 -13.67
C LYS A 529 -2.08 -18.55 -13.00
N LEU A 530 -1.64 -17.45 -13.65
CA LEU A 530 -0.69 -16.52 -13.05
C LEU A 530 -1.31 -15.65 -11.97
N VAL A 531 -2.60 -15.27 -12.12
CA VAL A 531 -3.34 -14.57 -11.07
C VAL A 531 -3.55 -15.49 -9.88
N TYR A 532 -3.83 -16.77 -10.12
CA TYR A 532 -3.90 -17.79 -9.07
C TYR A 532 -2.55 -17.95 -8.34
N ALA A 533 -1.44 -18.03 -9.07
CA ALA A 533 -0.10 -18.08 -8.47
C ALA A 533 0.20 -16.85 -7.62
N GLN A 534 -0.20 -15.67 -8.09
CA GLN A 534 -0.04 -14.43 -7.34
C GLN A 534 -0.92 -14.43 -6.08
N ALA A 535 -2.16 -14.92 -6.16
CA ALA A 535 -3.04 -15.06 -5.00
C ALA A 535 -2.43 -16.00 -3.95
N ARG A 536 -1.90 -17.16 -4.37
CA ARG A 536 -1.21 -18.08 -3.46
C ARG A 536 0.03 -17.46 -2.81
N LYS A 537 0.80 -16.66 -3.55
CA LYS A 537 1.93 -15.92 -2.98
C LYS A 537 1.48 -14.88 -1.95
N ASP A 538 0.43 -14.12 -2.26
CA ASP A 538 -0.11 -13.12 -1.36
C ASP A 538 -0.75 -13.79 -0.12
N GLU A 539 -1.38 -14.96 -0.26
CA GLU A 539 -1.88 -15.76 0.86
C GLU A 539 -0.74 -16.20 1.79
N CYS A 540 0.35 -16.74 1.21
CA CYS A 540 1.54 -17.08 1.98
C CYS A 540 2.04 -15.89 2.80
N MET A 541 2.17 -14.72 2.18
CA MET A 541 2.61 -13.50 2.84
C MET A 541 1.67 -13.10 3.98
N GLN A 542 0.35 -13.09 3.75
CA GLN A 542 -0.63 -12.70 4.76
C GLN A 542 -0.69 -13.69 5.93
N LEU A 543 -0.60 -14.98 5.67
CA LEU A 543 -0.58 -16.01 6.72
C LEU A 543 0.69 -15.90 7.57
N ASN A 544 1.85 -15.62 6.96
CA ASN A 544 3.08 -15.41 7.72
C ASN A 544 2.98 -14.17 8.63
N TYR A 545 2.41 -13.07 8.15
CA TYR A 545 2.19 -11.86 8.98
C TYR A 545 1.07 -12.02 10.03
N SER A 546 0.19 -13.01 9.88
CA SER A 546 -0.87 -13.32 10.84
C SER A 546 -0.47 -14.42 11.81
N GLU A 547 0.82 -14.67 12.00
CA GLU A 547 1.40 -15.68 12.91
C GLU A 547 0.99 -17.13 12.61
N HIS A 548 0.74 -17.42 11.34
CA HIS A 548 0.46 -18.77 10.85
C HIS A 548 1.48 -19.24 9.81
N PRO A 549 2.80 -19.17 10.09
CA PRO A 549 3.84 -19.48 9.10
C PRO A 549 3.83 -20.94 8.66
N ASP A 550 3.36 -21.86 9.48
CA ASP A 550 3.17 -23.27 9.15
C ASP A 550 2.11 -23.48 8.06
N GLN A 551 1.03 -22.66 8.08
CA GLN A 551 -0.01 -22.68 7.06
C GLN A 551 0.39 -21.91 5.80
N ALA A 552 1.33 -20.98 5.90
CA ALA A 552 1.84 -20.20 4.79
C ALA A 552 2.68 -21.00 3.81
N LEU A 553 3.53 -21.92 4.28
CA LEU A 553 4.49 -22.66 3.46
C LEU A 553 3.85 -23.41 2.27
N PRO A 554 2.74 -24.17 2.41
CA PRO A 554 2.10 -24.82 1.27
C PRO A 554 1.64 -23.85 0.18
N ALA A 555 1.16 -22.66 0.56
CA ALA A 555 0.76 -21.63 -0.39
C ALA A 555 1.96 -21.07 -1.17
N CYS A 556 3.09 -20.89 -0.50
CA CYS A 556 4.34 -20.50 -1.13
C CYS A 556 4.86 -21.57 -2.10
N GLU A 557 4.81 -22.85 -1.74
CA GLU A 557 5.27 -23.93 -2.62
C GLU A 557 4.43 -24.00 -3.90
N ASP A 558 3.11 -23.89 -3.80
CA ASP A 558 2.22 -23.84 -4.96
C ASP A 558 2.55 -22.67 -5.87
N ALA A 559 2.68 -21.47 -5.30
CA ALA A 559 3.03 -20.26 -6.04
C ALA A 559 4.39 -20.41 -6.74
N TYR A 560 5.41 -20.88 -6.04
CA TYR A 560 6.74 -21.12 -6.59
C TYR A 560 6.70 -22.02 -7.80
N ASN A 561 6.03 -23.17 -7.70
CA ASN A 561 5.93 -24.15 -8.77
C ASN A 561 5.23 -23.57 -10.01
N LEU A 562 4.17 -22.79 -9.80
CA LEU A 562 3.42 -22.15 -10.88
C LEU A 562 4.23 -21.05 -11.57
N PHE A 563 4.94 -20.20 -10.82
CA PHE A 563 5.82 -19.17 -11.40
C PHE A 563 6.99 -19.79 -12.15
N LEU A 564 7.58 -20.86 -11.62
CA LEU A 564 8.67 -21.57 -12.30
C LEU A 564 8.19 -22.19 -13.61
N ALA A 565 7.00 -22.82 -13.62
CA ALA A 565 6.41 -23.39 -14.82
C ALA A 565 6.08 -22.33 -15.88
N ALA A 566 5.74 -21.10 -15.45
CA ALA A 566 5.50 -19.96 -16.33
C ALA A 566 6.78 -19.25 -16.78
N GLY A 567 7.96 -19.67 -16.32
CA GLY A 567 9.25 -19.03 -16.60
C GLY A 567 9.46 -17.70 -15.85
N ASN A 568 8.55 -17.32 -14.94
CA ASN A 568 8.68 -16.11 -14.13
C ASN A 568 9.65 -16.34 -12.96
N ARG A 569 10.95 -16.24 -13.27
CA ARG A 569 12.03 -16.56 -12.33
C ARG A 569 12.12 -15.54 -11.19
N LEU A 570 11.76 -14.28 -11.45
CA LEU A 570 11.78 -13.24 -10.42
C LEU A 570 10.70 -13.50 -9.36
N ALA A 571 9.45 -13.75 -9.78
CA ALA A 571 8.38 -14.07 -8.86
C ALA A 571 8.66 -15.38 -8.10
N ALA A 572 9.28 -16.37 -8.77
CA ALA A 572 9.72 -17.60 -8.12
C ALA A 572 10.78 -17.32 -7.03
N ALA A 573 11.79 -16.48 -7.31
CA ALA A 573 12.81 -16.10 -6.33
C ALA A 573 12.23 -15.34 -5.13
N ASP A 574 11.30 -14.41 -5.38
CA ASP A 574 10.61 -13.68 -4.31
C ASP A 574 9.72 -14.60 -3.46
N THR A 575 9.11 -15.61 -4.09
CA THR A 575 8.36 -16.63 -3.34
C THR A 575 9.29 -17.50 -2.47
N VAL A 576 10.48 -17.85 -2.97
CA VAL A 576 11.50 -18.56 -2.17
C VAL A 576 11.98 -17.70 -1.00
N ARG A 577 12.08 -16.35 -1.17
CA ARG A 577 12.36 -15.44 -0.06
C ARG A 577 11.26 -15.55 1.03
N LEU A 578 9.99 -15.49 0.63
CA LEU A 578 8.86 -15.64 1.57
C LEU A 578 8.87 -17.00 2.28
N MET A 579 9.27 -18.10 1.61
CA MET A 579 9.47 -19.39 2.29
C MET A 579 10.53 -19.28 3.37
N GLY A 580 11.65 -18.58 3.09
CA GLY A 580 12.69 -18.33 4.08
C GLY A 580 12.20 -17.45 5.24
N ASP A 581 11.33 -16.47 4.97
CA ASP A 581 10.69 -15.65 5.99
C ASP A 581 9.82 -16.53 6.92
N CYS A 582 8.99 -17.43 6.36
CA CYS A 582 8.18 -18.37 7.13
C CYS A 582 9.03 -19.33 7.97
N GLU A 583 10.11 -19.88 7.41
CA GLU A 583 11.02 -20.77 8.13
C GLU A 583 11.73 -20.01 9.28
N GLY A 584 12.06 -18.74 9.05
CA GLY A 584 12.61 -17.84 10.09
C GLY A 584 11.63 -17.59 11.23
N SER A 585 10.35 -17.29 10.90
CA SER A 585 9.27 -17.11 11.88
C SER A 585 9.01 -18.38 12.69
N LEU A 586 9.22 -19.57 12.11
CA LEU A 586 9.15 -20.86 12.82
C LEU A 586 10.40 -21.15 13.68
N GLY A 587 11.39 -20.28 13.70
CA GLY A 587 12.66 -20.50 14.40
C GLY A 587 13.59 -21.51 13.71
N HIS A 588 13.31 -21.92 12.48
CA HIS A 588 14.09 -22.86 11.69
C HIS A 588 15.25 -22.17 10.95
N LEU A 589 16.15 -21.50 11.70
CA LEU A 589 17.18 -20.62 11.14
C LEU A 589 18.05 -21.27 10.05
N GLU A 590 18.50 -22.49 10.23
CA GLU A 590 19.37 -23.17 9.24
C GLU A 590 18.63 -23.42 7.92
N GLN A 591 17.34 -23.75 7.98
CA GLN A 591 16.48 -23.94 6.81
C GLN A 591 16.24 -22.61 6.13
N ALA A 592 15.86 -21.57 6.88
CA ALA A 592 15.68 -20.22 6.37
C ALA A 592 16.91 -19.71 5.61
N ILE A 593 18.11 -19.88 6.19
CA ILE A 593 19.37 -19.50 5.52
C ILE A 593 19.57 -20.27 4.20
N ALA A 594 19.33 -21.58 4.19
CA ALA A 594 19.46 -22.39 2.99
C ALA A 594 18.46 -21.96 1.90
N THR A 595 17.25 -21.63 2.30
CA THR A 595 16.19 -21.14 1.42
C THR A 595 16.51 -19.76 0.87
N TYR A 596 16.97 -18.81 1.69
CA TYR A 596 17.45 -17.52 1.21
C TYR A 596 18.62 -17.63 0.22
N GLN A 597 19.55 -18.56 0.45
CA GLN A 597 20.66 -18.80 -0.48
C GLN A 597 20.17 -19.31 -1.85
N ARG A 598 19.07 -20.09 -1.89
CA ARG A 598 18.43 -20.47 -3.16
C ARG A 598 17.86 -19.25 -3.88
N ALA A 599 17.19 -18.34 -3.16
CA ALA A 599 16.68 -17.09 -3.72
C ALA A 599 17.82 -16.23 -4.29
N LEU A 600 18.89 -16.03 -3.50
CA LEU A 600 20.07 -15.24 -3.90
C LEU A 600 20.73 -15.80 -5.18
N LYS A 601 20.79 -17.12 -5.33
CA LYS A 601 21.34 -17.74 -6.55
C LYS A 601 20.51 -17.37 -7.79
N ILE A 602 19.18 -17.43 -7.70
CA ILE A 602 18.30 -17.06 -8.82
C ILE A 602 18.43 -15.58 -9.14
N LEU A 603 18.43 -14.72 -8.10
CA LEU A 603 18.52 -13.26 -8.24
C LEU A 603 19.87 -12.81 -8.83
N ALA A 604 20.97 -13.47 -8.47
CA ALA A 604 22.29 -13.22 -9.05
C ALA A 604 22.32 -13.49 -10.55
N GLU A 605 21.66 -14.54 -11.03
CA GLU A 605 21.54 -14.86 -12.45
C GLU A 605 20.68 -13.83 -13.21
N LEU A 606 19.73 -13.18 -12.52
CA LEU A 606 18.87 -12.13 -13.10
C LEU A 606 19.52 -10.74 -13.04
N GLY A 607 20.53 -10.55 -12.18
CA GLY A 607 21.12 -9.25 -11.91
C GLY A 607 20.23 -8.30 -11.11
N GLU A 608 19.33 -8.87 -10.30
CA GLU A 608 18.31 -8.12 -9.55
C GLU A 608 18.86 -7.64 -8.19
N HIS A 609 19.28 -6.38 -8.13
CA HIS A 609 19.86 -5.80 -6.94
C HIS A 609 18.83 -5.52 -5.84
N GLU A 610 17.67 -4.94 -6.16
CA GLU A 610 16.64 -4.61 -5.18
C GLU A 610 16.20 -5.85 -4.38
N LYS A 611 15.80 -6.91 -5.07
CA LYS A 611 15.36 -8.16 -4.43
C LYS A 611 16.50 -8.89 -3.72
N THR A 612 17.73 -8.79 -4.24
CA THR A 612 18.92 -9.30 -3.55
C THR A 612 19.12 -8.59 -2.21
N GLY A 613 19.00 -7.25 -2.20
CA GLY A 613 19.06 -6.46 -0.97
C GLY A 613 18.00 -6.89 0.04
N ALA A 614 16.76 -7.09 -0.41
CA ALA A 614 15.66 -7.53 0.45
C ALA A 614 15.92 -8.92 1.08
N VAL A 615 16.41 -9.88 0.31
CA VAL A 615 16.76 -11.22 0.84
C VAL A 615 17.88 -11.12 1.88
N LEU A 616 18.92 -10.33 1.61
CA LEU A 616 20.04 -10.14 2.53
C LEU A 616 19.60 -9.43 3.82
N ASN A 617 18.71 -8.45 3.70
CA ASN A 617 18.12 -7.76 4.85
C ASN A 617 17.32 -8.71 5.75
N ASN A 618 16.44 -9.53 5.17
CA ASN A 618 15.63 -10.48 5.94
C ASN A 618 16.50 -11.59 6.56
N MET A 619 17.52 -12.05 5.84
CA MET A 619 18.51 -12.97 6.37
C MET A 619 19.30 -12.33 7.55
N ALA A 620 19.59 -11.03 7.49
CA ALA A 620 20.25 -10.29 8.56
C ALA A 620 19.35 -10.19 9.81
N ILE A 621 18.05 -9.95 9.66
CA ILE A 621 17.06 -9.96 10.74
C ILE A 621 17.11 -11.29 11.48
N ASN A 622 17.10 -12.41 10.77
CA ASN A 622 17.20 -13.73 11.38
C ASN A 622 18.49 -13.90 12.20
N PHE A 623 19.63 -13.43 11.70
CA PHE A 623 20.89 -13.46 12.47
C PHE A 623 20.88 -12.51 13.67
N ALA A 624 20.23 -11.34 13.56
CA ALA A 624 20.09 -10.39 14.68
C ALA A 624 19.24 -11.00 15.79
N ASN A 625 18.11 -11.62 15.45
CA ASN A 625 17.23 -12.30 16.40
C ASN A 625 17.93 -13.44 17.16
N GLU A 626 18.90 -14.08 16.53
CA GLU A 626 19.76 -15.09 17.16
C GLU A 626 20.94 -14.50 17.99
N GLY A 627 21.01 -13.18 18.10
CA GLY A 627 22.12 -12.50 18.77
C GLY A 627 23.44 -12.51 18.01
N LYS A 628 23.47 -12.98 16.75
CA LYS A 628 24.67 -13.03 15.90
C LYS A 628 24.94 -11.68 15.21
N LEU A 629 25.01 -10.61 16.03
CA LEU A 629 25.03 -9.21 15.59
C LEU A 629 26.11 -8.86 14.57
N THR A 630 27.28 -9.50 14.66
CA THR A 630 28.39 -9.24 13.70
C THR A 630 28.02 -9.72 12.29
N ARG A 631 27.36 -10.88 12.18
CA ARG A 631 26.93 -11.40 10.89
C ARG A 631 25.74 -10.61 10.34
N ALA A 632 24.81 -10.25 11.19
CA ALA A 632 23.68 -9.40 10.85
C ALA A 632 24.17 -8.06 10.26
N GLU A 633 25.09 -7.39 10.92
CA GLU A 633 25.66 -6.12 10.45
C GLU A 633 26.33 -6.23 9.07
N GLN A 634 27.07 -7.32 8.82
CA GLN A 634 27.68 -7.56 7.52
C GLN A 634 26.61 -7.67 6.43
N LEU A 635 25.56 -8.47 6.66
CA LEU A 635 24.49 -8.67 5.71
C LEU A 635 23.66 -7.40 5.47
N TYR A 636 23.40 -6.59 6.50
CA TYR A 636 22.75 -5.29 6.34
C TYR A 636 23.60 -4.33 5.49
N ARG A 637 24.93 -4.33 5.64
CA ARG A 637 25.83 -3.53 4.79
C ARG A 637 25.84 -4.03 3.34
N GLU A 638 25.81 -5.33 3.12
CA GLU A 638 25.68 -5.93 1.80
C GLU A 638 24.31 -5.56 1.18
N ALA A 639 23.21 -5.69 1.95
CA ALA A 639 21.88 -5.28 1.55
C ALA A 639 21.81 -3.81 1.14
N ARG A 640 22.36 -2.91 1.98
CA ARG A 640 22.46 -1.49 1.69
C ARG A 640 23.18 -1.23 0.36
N SER A 641 24.30 -1.89 0.11
CA SER A 641 25.04 -1.73 -1.14
C SER A 641 24.20 -2.14 -2.36
N HIS A 642 23.41 -3.19 -2.25
CA HIS A 642 22.50 -3.63 -3.31
C HIS A 642 21.35 -2.66 -3.53
N PHE A 643 20.74 -2.11 -2.47
CA PHE A 643 19.71 -1.06 -2.58
C PHE A 643 20.25 0.23 -3.20
N GLU A 644 21.48 0.64 -2.83
CA GLU A 644 22.16 1.78 -3.47
C GLU A 644 22.40 1.56 -4.97
N GLN A 645 22.78 0.35 -5.39
CA GLN A 645 22.94 -0.02 -6.80
C GLN A 645 21.61 -0.05 -7.56
N ALA A 646 20.54 -0.45 -6.90
CA ALA A 646 19.19 -0.41 -7.45
C ALA A 646 18.62 1.02 -7.54
N GLY A 647 19.21 2.00 -6.85
CA GLY A 647 18.64 3.33 -6.68
C GLY A 647 17.45 3.37 -5.71
N ASP A 648 17.26 2.32 -4.93
CA ASP A 648 16.19 2.21 -3.93
C ASP A 648 16.57 2.95 -2.65
N ARG A 649 16.18 4.20 -2.58
CA ARG A 649 16.53 5.11 -1.47
C ARG A 649 15.79 4.76 -0.18
N GLY A 650 14.54 4.28 -0.26
CA GLY A 650 13.75 3.90 0.90
C GLY A 650 14.34 2.69 1.63
N ASN A 651 14.58 1.59 0.90
CA ASN A 651 15.23 0.42 1.47
C ASN A 651 16.70 0.67 1.86
N THR A 652 17.38 1.61 1.20
CA THR A 652 18.69 2.08 1.64
C THR A 652 18.62 2.71 3.03
N ALA A 653 17.65 3.60 3.29
CA ALA A 653 17.42 4.20 4.60
C ALA A 653 17.07 3.13 5.65
N THR A 654 16.21 2.18 5.32
CA THR A 654 15.85 1.05 6.19
C THR A 654 17.09 0.23 6.59
N ALA A 655 17.93 -0.14 5.62
CA ALA A 655 19.16 -0.89 5.91
C ALA A 655 20.14 -0.09 6.79
N MET A 656 20.20 1.24 6.62
CA MET A 656 20.99 2.12 7.49
C MET A 656 20.42 2.14 8.91
N GLY A 657 19.09 2.17 9.07
CA GLY A 657 18.43 2.05 10.35
C GLY A 657 18.77 0.75 11.07
N ASN A 658 18.63 -0.38 10.36
CA ASN A 658 18.97 -1.69 10.91
C ASN A 658 20.45 -1.81 11.34
N ILE A 659 21.37 -1.17 10.60
CA ILE A 659 22.78 -1.08 11.04
C ILE A 659 22.89 -0.23 12.31
N ALA A 660 22.15 0.88 12.39
CA ALA A 660 22.14 1.75 13.55
C ALA A 660 21.57 1.04 14.79
N ASP A 661 20.53 0.20 14.63
CA ASP A 661 20.02 -0.68 15.70
C ASP A 661 21.12 -1.61 16.24
N ILE A 662 21.90 -2.24 15.36
CA ILE A 662 23.02 -3.10 15.80
C ILE A 662 24.08 -2.31 16.58
N LEU A 663 24.38 -1.07 16.15
CA LEU A 663 25.33 -0.20 16.87
C LEU A 663 24.77 0.21 18.23
N TYR A 664 23.50 0.53 18.31
CA TYR A 664 22.80 0.84 19.56
C TYR A 664 22.87 -0.35 20.54
N LEU A 665 22.50 -1.56 20.08
CA LEU A 665 22.59 -2.80 20.88
C LEU A 665 24.02 -3.15 21.34
N ARG A 666 25.03 -2.58 20.73
CA ARG A 666 26.43 -2.70 21.18
C ARG A 666 26.90 -1.55 22.06
N GLY A 667 26.05 -0.57 22.30
CA GLY A 667 26.37 0.62 23.07
C GLY A 667 27.18 1.68 22.31
N ASP A 668 27.26 1.60 20.97
CA ASP A 668 27.85 2.67 20.14
C ASP A 668 26.81 3.73 19.83
N LEU A 669 26.39 4.49 20.86
CA LEU A 669 25.38 5.53 20.71
C LEU A 669 25.75 6.62 19.67
N PRO A 670 27.03 7.09 19.60
CA PRO A 670 27.41 8.06 18.58
C PRO A 670 27.31 7.53 17.14
N GLY A 671 27.70 6.26 16.94
CA GLY A 671 27.60 5.57 15.67
C GLY A 671 26.15 5.41 15.22
N ALA A 672 25.27 4.96 16.15
CA ALA A 672 23.84 4.83 15.92
C ALA A 672 23.19 6.18 15.58
N ALA A 673 23.44 7.23 16.37
CA ALA A 673 22.91 8.57 16.13
C ALA A 673 23.25 9.10 14.71
N LYS A 674 24.49 8.92 14.31
CA LYS A 674 24.95 9.34 12.97
C LYS A 674 24.19 8.63 11.86
N LEU A 675 24.02 7.31 11.96
CA LEU A 675 23.33 6.53 10.93
C LEU A 675 21.84 6.78 10.90
N TYR A 676 21.17 6.87 12.07
CA TYR A 676 19.75 7.25 12.12
C TYR A 676 19.54 8.65 11.54
N GLY A 677 20.41 9.62 11.84
CA GLY A 677 20.34 10.97 11.28
C GLY A 677 20.46 10.97 9.75
N GLN A 678 21.41 10.20 9.21
CA GLN A 678 21.57 10.05 7.75
C GLN A 678 20.38 9.33 7.11
N ALA A 679 19.85 8.29 7.75
CA ALA A 679 18.67 7.58 7.29
C ALA A 679 17.43 8.49 7.30
N LEU A 680 17.25 9.30 8.35
CA LEU A 680 16.18 10.30 8.46
C LEU A 680 16.27 11.36 7.35
N GLU A 681 17.45 11.87 7.06
CA GLU A 681 17.68 12.82 5.97
C GLU A 681 17.33 12.21 4.62
N LEU A 682 17.74 10.97 4.38
CA LEU A 682 17.43 10.25 3.15
C LEU A 682 15.93 10.03 3.02
N GLU A 683 15.27 9.54 4.07
CA GLU A 683 13.84 9.25 4.12
C GLU A 683 12.99 10.53 3.91
N THR A 684 13.33 11.61 4.60
CA THR A 684 12.61 12.90 4.46
C THR A 684 12.74 13.53 3.09
N SER A 685 13.70 13.09 2.27
CA SER A 685 13.87 13.53 0.89
C SER A 685 12.98 12.79 -0.10
N LEU A 686 12.19 11.81 0.36
CA LEU A 686 11.24 11.05 -0.46
C LEU A 686 9.88 11.73 -0.47
N ASP A 687 9.17 11.67 -1.59
CA ASP A 687 7.86 12.32 -1.76
C ASP A 687 6.77 11.74 -0.83
N HIS A 688 6.91 10.47 -0.43
CA HIS A 688 5.98 9.76 0.46
C HIS A 688 6.71 9.23 1.70
N SER A 689 7.51 10.10 2.32
CA SER A 689 8.33 9.73 3.47
C SER A 689 7.48 9.35 4.70
N ASN A 690 7.93 8.32 5.43
CA ASN A 690 7.45 7.99 6.77
C ASN A 690 8.62 7.98 7.75
N PRO A 691 9.11 9.16 8.17
CA PRO A 691 10.31 9.25 8.98
C PRO A 691 10.12 8.84 10.45
N GLY A 692 8.91 8.42 10.83
CA GLY A 692 8.53 8.14 12.21
C GLY A 692 9.44 7.16 12.93
N TYR A 693 9.82 6.05 12.26
CA TYR A 693 10.77 5.09 12.79
C TYR A 693 12.08 5.74 13.23
N PHE A 694 12.74 6.50 12.35
CA PHE A 694 14.01 7.13 12.68
C PHE A 694 13.88 8.21 13.75
N LEU A 695 12.73 8.89 13.80
CA LEU A 695 12.46 9.94 14.78
C LEU A 695 12.30 9.35 16.19
N TYR A 696 11.55 8.26 16.38
CA TYR A 696 11.42 7.69 17.73
C TYR A 696 12.70 6.98 18.16
N ARG A 697 13.45 6.32 17.25
CA ARG A 697 14.77 5.74 17.57
C ARG A 697 15.78 6.81 17.97
N LEU A 698 15.76 7.97 17.33
CA LEU A 698 16.58 9.12 17.76
C LEU A 698 16.11 9.68 19.10
N SER A 699 14.79 9.70 19.37
CA SER A 699 14.25 10.11 20.67
C SER A 699 14.74 9.21 21.80
N ASP A 700 14.66 7.89 21.63
CA ASP A 700 15.18 6.89 22.58
C ASP A 700 16.68 7.16 22.84
N LEU A 701 17.46 7.36 21.82
CA LEU A 701 18.89 7.65 21.95
C LEU A 701 19.18 8.97 22.70
N GLU A 702 18.41 10.03 22.43
CA GLU A 702 18.50 11.31 23.14
C GLU A 702 18.12 11.17 24.63
N LEU A 703 17.08 10.39 24.92
CA LEU A 703 16.66 10.07 26.29
C LEU A 703 17.74 9.28 27.02
N ALA A 704 18.30 8.23 26.40
CA ALA A 704 19.40 7.46 26.93
C ALA A 704 20.62 8.31 27.31
N GLN A 705 20.88 9.38 26.55
CA GLN A 705 21.96 10.34 26.80
C GLN A 705 21.55 11.49 27.76
N GLY A 706 20.31 11.48 28.26
CA GLY A 706 19.80 12.48 29.22
C GLY A 706 19.44 13.84 28.60
N ARG A 707 19.19 13.90 27.28
CA ARG A 707 18.73 15.09 26.57
C ARG A 707 17.21 15.07 26.40
N VAL A 708 16.50 15.19 27.51
CA VAL A 708 15.07 14.94 27.62
C VAL A 708 14.22 15.85 26.69
N GLN A 709 14.58 17.12 26.58
CA GLN A 709 13.83 18.06 25.73
C GLN A 709 13.96 17.72 24.23
N ASP A 710 15.17 17.31 23.80
CA ASP A 710 15.40 16.86 22.42
C ASP A 710 14.64 15.57 22.16
N ALA A 711 14.64 14.64 23.12
CA ALA A 711 13.88 13.40 23.07
C ALA A 711 12.37 13.67 22.94
N HIS A 712 11.81 14.57 23.75
CA HIS A 712 10.40 14.97 23.72
C HIS A 712 10.01 15.50 22.33
N HIS A 713 10.82 16.44 21.81
CA HIS A 713 10.55 17.02 20.48
C HIS A 713 10.59 15.98 19.38
N LEU A 714 11.53 15.02 19.43
CA LEU A 714 11.63 13.94 18.43
C LEU A 714 10.48 12.94 18.55
N ALA A 715 10.08 12.54 19.76
CA ALA A 715 8.94 11.64 19.99
C ALA A 715 7.63 12.26 19.46
N GLN A 716 7.39 13.54 19.75
CA GLN A 716 6.20 14.25 19.23
C GLN A 716 6.21 14.29 17.71
N ARG A 717 7.34 14.62 17.11
CA ARG A 717 7.48 14.60 15.63
C ARG A 717 7.28 13.21 15.04
N ALA A 718 7.69 12.15 15.74
CA ALA A 718 7.46 10.78 15.31
C ALA A 718 5.95 10.48 15.25
N ILE A 719 5.22 10.78 16.32
CA ILE A 719 3.75 10.61 16.39
C ILE A 719 3.05 11.41 15.28
N ASP A 720 3.46 12.66 15.06
CA ASP A 720 2.86 13.52 14.04
C ASP A 720 3.14 13.06 12.61
N ALA A 721 4.29 12.41 12.38
CA ALA A 721 4.73 11.95 11.07
C ALA A 721 4.13 10.61 10.67
N ILE A 722 3.86 9.72 11.63
CA ILE A 722 3.37 8.37 11.35
C ILE A 722 1.89 8.44 10.97
N ARG A 723 1.54 7.82 9.83
CA ARG A 723 0.16 7.77 9.33
C ARG A 723 -0.37 6.35 9.37
N PRO A 724 -1.36 6.05 10.23
CA PRO A 724 -1.93 4.71 10.35
C PRO A 724 -2.47 4.15 9.03
N ALA A 725 -3.01 4.99 8.16
CA ALA A 725 -3.53 4.60 6.85
C ALA A 725 -2.48 4.00 5.90
N GLN A 726 -1.18 4.09 6.22
CA GLN A 726 -0.07 3.54 5.44
C GLN A 726 0.53 2.27 6.07
N GLY A 727 -0.18 1.61 6.97
CA GLY A 727 0.31 0.41 7.66
C GLY A 727 1.27 0.71 8.83
N GLY A 728 1.28 1.95 9.33
CA GLY A 728 2.19 2.40 10.38
C GLY A 728 1.68 2.22 11.82
N TYR A 729 0.74 1.32 12.09
CA TYR A 729 0.20 1.15 13.44
C TYR A 729 1.29 0.77 14.44
N GLY A 730 2.09 -0.25 14.17
CA GLY A 730 3.18 -0.67 15.07
C GLY A 730 4.18 0.46 15.35
N TYR A 731 4.64 1.18 14.33
CA TYR A 731 5.54 2.31 14.55
C TYR A 731 4.89 3.48 15.32
N LEU A 732 3.57 3.66 15.21
CA LEU A 732 2.86 4.66 16.01
C LEU A 732 2.82 4.26 17.47
N THR A 733 2.57 2.99 17.77
CA THR A 733 2.61 2.45 19.13
C THR A 733 3.99 2.60 19.74
N GLU A 734 5.04 2.24 19.03
CA GLU A 734 6.44 2.44 19.43
C GLU A 734 6.74 3.93 19.74
N ALA A 735 6.30 4.82 18.86
CA ALA A 735 6.47 6.27 19.09
C ALA A 735 5.67 6.77 20.30
N MET A 736 4.50 6.17 20.60
CA MET A 736 3.72 6.48 21.79
C MET A 736 4.36 5.91 23.07
N ILE A 737 4.92 4.71 23.01
CA ILE A 737 5.72 4.13 24.11
C ILE A 737 6.89 5.07 24.40
N GLN A 738 7.65 5.43 23.37
CA GLN A 738 8.79 6.35 23.52
C GLN A 738 8.38 7.73 24.10
N MET A 739 7.24 8.28 23.70
CA MET A 739 6.71 9.50 24.32
C MET A 739 6.35 9.28 25.78
N GLY A 740 5.78 8.13 26.13
CA GLY A 740 5.46 7.76 27.49
C GLY A 740 6.70 7.71 28.38
N GLU A 741 7.79 7.11 27.92
CA GLU A 741 9.08 7.07 28.62
C GLU A 741 9.66 8.48 28.84
N VAL A 742 9.60 9.33 27.83
CA VAL A 742 10.04 10.73 27.92
C VAL A 742 9.23 11.48 28.97
N LEU A 743 7.89 11.36 28.97
CA LEU A 743 7.01 12.00 29.94
C LEU A 743 7.27 11.49 31.36
N ALA A 744 7.50 10.20 31.51
CA ALA A 744 7.89 9.61 32.80
C ALA A 744 9.22 10.21 33.29
N ALA A 745 10.22 10.36 32.44
CA ALA A 745 11.50 11.00 32.79
C ALA A 745 11.33 12.47 33.19
N GLU A 746 10.40 13.19 32.53
CA GLU A 746 10.00 14.56 32.91
C GLU A 746 9.15 14.64 34.20
N GLY A 747 8.72 13.47 34.74
CA GLY A 747 7.92 13.38 35.95
C GLY A 747 6.41 13.51 35.73
N ASP A 748 5.96 13.56 34.48
CA ASP A 748 4.54 13.49 34.11
C ASP A 748 4.07 12.05 33.98
N LEU A 749 3.87 11.37 35.14
CA LEU A 749 3.49 9.96 35.19
C LEU A 749 2.07 9.72 34.63
N GLU A 750 1.18 10.71 34.76
CA GLU A 750 -0.18 10.61 34.20
C GLU A 750 -0.18 10.68 32.67
N GLY A 751 0.58 11.60 32.10
CA GLY A 751 0.79 11.70 30.65
C GLY A 751 1.42 10.43 30.07
N ALA A 752 2.44 9.88 30.77
CA ALA A 752 3.06 8.61 30.39
C ALA A 752 2.03 7.46 30.37
N ARG A 753 1.23 7.33 31.42
CA ARG A 753 0.15 6.33 31.53
C ARG A 753 -0.83 6.41 30.36
N GLN A 754 -1.22 7.61 29.98
CA GLN A 754 -2.13 7.82 28.86
C GLN A 754 -1.53 7.35 27.54
N GLN A 755 -0.24 7.60 27.29
CA GLN A 755 0.44 7.15 26.09
C GLN A 755 0.53 5.63 26.02
N PHE A 756 1.00 4.98 27.08
CA PHE A 756 1.10 3.52 27.15
C PHE A 756 -0.27 2.82 27.01
N GLN A 757 -1.32 3.34 27.66
CA GLN A 757 -2.67 2.79 27.52
C GLN A 757 -3.23 2.95 26.11
N ALA A 758 -3.01 4.10 25.50
CA ALA A 758 -3.49 4.35 24.15
C ALA A 758 -2.80 3.45 23.10
N GLY A 759 -1.47 3.25 23.24
CA GLY A 759 -0.70 2.30 22.43
C GLY A 759 -1.24 0.89 22.58
N ARG A 760 -1.35 0.40 23.81
CA ARG A 760 -1.89 -0.94 24.11
C ARG A 760 -3.30 -1.15 23.55
N ASP A 761 -4.21 -0.18 23.73
CA ASP A 761 -5.59 -0.29 23.27
C ASP A 761 -5.69 -0.27 21.73
N MET A 762 -4.73 0.36 21.07
CA MET A 762 -4.61 0.37 19.61
C MET A 762 -4.19 -1.01 19.09
N GLU A 763 -3.14 -1.60 19.63
CA GLU A 763 -2.62 -2.89 19.19
C GLU A 763 -3.54 -4.05 19.59
N GLN A 764 -4.20 -3.97 20.74
CA GLN A 764 -5.23 -4.95 21.08
C GLN A 764 -6.36 -5.00 20.05
N LYS A 765 -6.73 -3.87 19.43
CA LYS A 765 -7.71 -3.82 18.34
C LYS A 765 -7.12 -4.31 17.02
N ALA A 766 -5.83 -4.09 16.81
CA ALA A 766 -5.11 -4.57 15.63
C ALA A 766 -4.82 -6.09 15.70
N GLY A 767 -4.77 -6.66 16.90
CA GLY A 767 -4.47 -8.07 17.17
C GLY A 767 -2.98 -8.36 17.26
N ASP A 768 -2.14 -7.34 17.42
CA ASP A 768 -0.69 -7.48 17.64
C ASP A 768 -0.43 -7.63 19.14
N MET A 769 -0.21 -8.86 19.57
CA MET A 769 -0.05 -9.17 20.99
C MET A 769 1.33 -8.81 21.53
N ASP A 770 2.38 -8.82 20.72
CA ASP A 770 3.74 -8.48 21.13
C ASP A 770 3.82 -7.03 21.61
N LEU A 771 3.27 -6.08 20.87
CA LEU A 771 3.20 -4.66 21.25
C LEU A 771 2.23 -4.39 22.41
N VAL A 772 1.20 -5.23 22.56
CA VAL A 772 0.33 -5.19 23.75
C VAL A 772 1.12 -5.52 25.01
N GLU A 773 1.96 -6.55 24.94
CA GLU A 773 2.78 -7.00 26.09
C GLU A 773 3.89 -6.02 26.42
N GLU A 774 4.53 -5.42 25.43
CA GLU A 774 5.49 -4.35 25.62
C GLU A 774 4.87 -3.15 26.33
N SER A 775 3.72 -2.67 25.85
CA SER A 775 2.96 -1.61 26.54
C SER A 775 2.55 -1.97 27.96
N GLN A 776 2.29 -3.26 28.25
CA GLN A 776 1.99 -3.73 29.62
C GLN A 776 3.23 -3.70 30.50
N THR A 777 4.39 -4.02 29.99
CA THR A 777 5.66 -3.94 30.72
C THR A 777 5.97 -2.48 31.09
N GLU A 778 5.76 -1.54 30.18
CA GLU A 778 5.91 -0.11 30.46
C GLU A 778 4.92 0.40 31.52
N LEU A 779 3.66 -0.03 31.45
CA LEU A 779 2.66 0.28 32.47
C LEU A 779 3.07 -0.32 33.86
N ALA A 780 3.74 -1.47 33.89
CA ALA A 780 4.23 -2.06 35.13
C ALA A 780 5.44 -1.28 35.68
N ASP A 781 6.36 -0.81 34.82
CA ASP A 781 7.45 0.06 35.27
C ASP A 781 6.91 1.37 35.87
N LEU A 782 5.94 1.97 35.19
CA LEU A 782 5.26 3.17 35.67
C LEU A 782 4.60 2.94 37.05
N ALA A 783 3.94 1.80 37.26
CA ALA A 783 3.36 1.42 38.51
C ALA A 783 4.44 1.27 39.61
N LEU A 784 5.65 0.77 39.27
CA LEU A 784 6.79 0.74 40.18
C LEU A 784 7.27 2.14 40.57
N GLU A 785 7.26 3.08 39.61
CA GLU A 785 7.61 4.47 39.86
C GLU A 785 6.63 5.18 40.82
N GLU A 786 5.37 4.80 40.77
CA GLU A 786 4.32 5.27 41.70
C GLU A 786 4.28 4.55 43.05
N GLY A 787 5.06 3.47 43.22
CA GLY A 787 5.07 2.65 44.43
C GLY A 787 4.02 1.55 44.48
N HIS A 788 3.34 1.27 43.39
CA HIS A 788 2.24 0.30 43.28
C HIS A 788 2.74 -1.12 42.93
N ALA A 789 3.61 -1.67 43.75
CA ALA A 789 4.32 -2.93 43.54
C ALA A 789 3.42 -4.16 43.27
N TRP A 790 2.20 -4.21 43.83
CA TRP A 790 1.26 -5.30 43.56
C TRP A 790 0.61 -5.18 42.18
N GLU A 791 0.36 -3.98 41.73
CA GLU A 791 -0.15 -3.70 40.38
C GLU A 791 0.90 -4.10 39.36
N ALA A 792 2.14 -3.68 39.52
CA ALA A 792 3.26 -4.05 38.66
C ALA A 792 3.43 -5.58 38.57
N GLU A 793 3.44 -6.31 39.71
CA GLU A 793 3.51 -7.78 39.69
C GLU A 793 2.35 -8.39 38.91
N SER A 794 1.14 -7.82 39.02
CA SER A 794 -0.06 -8.34 38.30
C SER A 794 -0.01 -8.13 36.82
N LEU A 795 0.70 -7.12 36.31
CA LEU A 795 0.93 -6.85 34.89
C LEU A 795 2.07 -7.70 34.35
N LEU A 796 3.17 -7.82 35.10
CA LEU A 796 4.38 -8.51 34.64
C LEU A 796 4.25 -10.03 34.54
N ARG A 797 3.53 -10.68 35.45
CA ARG A 797 3.43 -12.14 35.45
C ARG A 797 2.74 -12.71 34.23
N PRO A 798 1.60 -12.16 33.72
CA PRO A 798 1.01 -12.60 32.46
C PRO A 798 1.93 -12.34 31.26
N ALA A 799 2.54 -11.15 31.17
CA ALA A 799 3.47 -10.81 30.07
C ALA A 799 4.68 -11.78 30.06
N ILE A 800 5.31 -12.04 31.20
CA ILE A 800 6.40 -13.03 31.28
C ILE A 800 5.94 -14.42 30.85
N ALA A 801 4.73 -14.86 31.21
CA ALA A 801 4.23 -16.17 30.84
C ALA A 801 3.96 -16.31 29.34
N GLU A 802 3.64 -15.23 28.69
CA GLU A 802 3.50 -15.19 27.24
C GLU A 802 4.87 -15.17 26.55
N PHE A 803 5.76 -14.27 26.96
CA PHE A 803 7.15 -14.24 26.46
C PHE A 803 7.91 -15.58 26.66
N GLU A 804 7.66 -16.33 27.72
CA GLU A 804 8.32 -17.65 27.93
C GLU A 804 7.95 -18.70 26.87
N LYS A 805 6.86 -18.52 26.14
CA LYS A 805 6.47 -19.42 25.05
C LYS A 805 7.36 -19.24 23.81
N GLU A 806 7.83 -18.03 23.57
CA GLU A 806 8.60 -17.67 22.38
C GLU A 806 10.04 -17.26 22.71
N LYS A 807 10.22 -16.20 23.51
CA LYS A 807 11.54 -15.69 23.98
C LYS A 807 11.37 -14.97 25.30
N SER A 808 12.10 -15.42 26.32
CA SER A 808 12.06 -14.79 27.64
C SER A 808 12.71 -13.40 27.61
N ASP A 809 12.03 -12.36 28.14
CA ASP A 809 12.52 -10.99 28.21
C ASP A 809 13.30 -10.74 29.54
N PRO A 810 14.61 -10.37 29.51
CA PRO A 810 15.38 -10.01 30.70
C PRO A 810 14.87 -8.77 31.43
N ALA A 811 14.30 -7.77 30.70
CA ALA A 811 13.82 -6.53 31.30
C ALA A 811 12.60 -6.79 32.19
N ALA A 812 11.60 -7.54 31.71
CA ALA A 812 10.42 -7.91 32.50
C ALA A 812 10.77 -8.66 33.78
N TYR A 813 11.79 -9.53 33.77
CA TYR A 813 12.27 -10.17 34.99
C TYR A 813 13.01 -9.22 35.94
N THR A 814 13.68 -8.19 35.42
CA THR A 814 14.31 -7.15 36.25
C THR A 814 13.25 -6.35 36.98
N ASP A 815 12.17 -5.96 36.32
CA ASP A 815 11.07 -5.22 36.93
C ASP A 815 10.22 -6.08 37.86
N LEU A 816 10.01 -7.35 37.53
CA LEU A 816 9.41 -8.29 38.48
C LEU A 816 10.26 -8.39 39.75
N SER A 817 11.58 -8.40 39.64
CA SER A 817 12.46 -8.37 40.83
C SER A 817 12.31 -7.07 41.62
N ARG A 818 12.13 -5.91 40.95
CA ARG A 818 11.85 -4.63 41.64
C ARG A 818 10.52 -4.71 42.40
N ALA A 819 9.45 -5.17 41.72
CA ALA A 819 8.12 -5.33 42.34
C ALA A 819 8.15 -6.22 43.57
N LEU A 820 8.80 -7.37 43.49
CA LEU A 820 8.93 -8.32 44.62
C LEU A 820 9.77 -7.75 45.76
N LEU A 821 10.82 -7.01 45.44
CA LEU A 821 11.67 -6.37 46.47
C LEU A 821 10.90 -5.29 47.21
N MET A 822 10.12 -4.46 46.53
CA MET A 822 9.27 -3.45 47.16
C MET A 822 8.19 -4.04 48.06
N GLN A 823 7.75 -5.27 47.77
CA GLN A 823 6.83 -6.04 48.65
C GLN A 823 7.52 -6.76 49.80
N GLY A 824 8.84 -6.66 49.94
CA GLY A 824 9.61 -7.35 50.95
C GLY A 824 9.87 -8.85 50.65
N LYS A 825 9.51 -9.33 49.46
CA LYS A 825 9.70 -10.73 49.04
C LYS A 825 11.14 -10.96 48.48
N THR A 826 12.15 -10.72 49.32
CA THR A 826 13.58 -10.66 48.93
C THR A 826 14.08 -11.94 48.25
N GLU A 827 13.65 -13.13 48.67
CA GLU A 827 14.09 -14.38 48.05
C GLU A 827 13.49 -14.61 46.67
N GLU A 828 12.23 -14.20 46.46
CA GLU A 828 11.60 -14.25 45.13
C GLU A 828 12.24 -13.22 44.19
N ALA A 829 12.49 -12.01 44.70
CA ALA A 829 13.22 -10.98 43.96
C ALA A 829 14.60 -11.44 43.50
N ARG A 830 15.32 -12.18 44.39
CA ARG A 830 16.62 -12.77 44.06
C ARG A 830 16.53 -13.82 42.96
N LYS A 831 15.46 -14.63 42.94
CA LYS A 831 15.22 -15.60 41.85
C LYS A 831 14.95 -14.90 40.55
N ALA A 832 14.10 -13.89 40.54
CA ALA A 832 13.75 -13.13 39.35
C ALA A 832 14.98 -12.43 38.73
N VAL A 833 15.79 -11.71 39.52
CA VAL A 833 16.98 -11.03 38.96
C VAL A 833 18.06 -11.99 38.48
N ARG A 834 18.20 -13.16 39.13
CA ARG A 834 19.09 -14.22 38.59
C ARG A 834 18.63 -14.67 37.21
N ARG A 835 17.33 -14.84 37.02
CA ARG A 835 16.76 -15.21 35.70
C ARG A 835 17.02 -14.13 34.67
N ALA A 836 16.81 -12.84 35.02
CA ALA A 836 17.15 -11.72 34.16
C ALA A 836 18.63 -11.74 33.71
N ILE A 837 19.56 -11.94 34.65
CA ILE A 837 21.00 -12.01 34.36
C ILE A 837 21.35 -13.23 33.50
N GLU A 838 20.74 -14.40 33.78
CA GLU A 838 20.94 -15.60 32.96
C GLU A 838 20.53 -15.38 31.50
N LEU A 839 19.36 -14.82 31.30
CA LEU A 839 18.83 -14.50 29.95
C LEU A 839 19.68 -13.42 29.25
N GLY A 840 20.05 -12.36 29.97
CA GLY A 840 20.89 -11.28 29.44
C GLY A 840 22.35 -11.64 29.18
N ARG A 841 22.83 -12.81 29.61
CA ARG A 841 24.23 -13.22 29.42
C ARG A 841 24.67 -13.39 28.00
N THR A 842 23.76 -13.74 27.12
CA THR A 842 24.01 -13.93 25.69
C THR A 842 23.81 -12.64 24.88
N SER A 843 23.14 -11.64 25.46
CA SER A 843 22.97 -10.34 24.88
C SER A 843 24.24 -9.50 25.01
N SER A 844 24.57 -8.71 24.00
CA SER A 844 25.59 -7.67 24.09
C SER A 844 25.01 -6.29 24.43
N ASP A 845 23.71 -6.20 24.67
CA ASP A 845 23.01 -4.96 24.94
C ASP A 845 23.25 -4.46 26.37
N PRO A 846 23.91 -3.29 26.57
CA PRO A 846 24.09 -2.69 27.86
C PRO A 846 22.78 -2.28 28.54
N ALA A 847 21.74 -1.95 27.76
CA ALA A 847 20.45 -1.55 28.32
C ALA A 847 19.70 -2.70 29.00
N LEU A 848 20.03 -3.95 28.69
CA LEU A 848 19.52 -5.13 29.38
C LEU A 848 20.43 -5.58 30.57
N GLN A 849 21.74 -5.48 30.38
CA GLN A 849 22.70 -6.00 31.37
C GLN A 849 22.86 -5.10 32.60
N LEU A 850 22.95 -3.77 32.38
CA LEU A 850 23.26 -2.84 33.44
C LEU A 850 22.10 -2.68 34.46
N PRO A 851 20.81 -2.56 34.06
CA PRO A 851 19.68 -2.54 34.99
C PRO A 851 19.60 -3.81 35.84
N ALA A 852 19.79 -5.00 35.26
CA ALA A 852 19.79 -6.26 35.96
C ALA A 852 20.92 -6.35 37.03
N ALA A 853 22.11 -5.80 36.70
CA ALA A 853 23.21 -5.70 37.65
C ALA A 853 22.92 -4.71 38.81
N ILE A 854 22.29 -3.55 38.49
CA ILE A 854 21.85 -2.60 39.51
C ILE A 854 20.83 -3.24 40.44
N GLN A 855 19.83 -3.94 39.87
CA GLN A 855 18.77 -4.58 40.64
C GLN A 855 19.31 -5.73 41.52
N LYS A 856 20.27 -6.49 41.01
CA LYS A 856 20.98 -7.50 41.78
C LYS A 856 21.61 -6.88 43.03
N ALA A 857 22.33 -5.77 42.86
CA ALA A 857 22.96 -5.09 43.99
C ALA A 857 21.91 -4.61 45.02
N ARG A 858 20.76 -4.07 44.57
CA ARG A 858 19.64 -3.69 45.47
C ARG A 858 19.08 -4.87 46.26
N VAL A 859 18.90 -6.03 45.61
CA VAL A 859 18.43 -7.26 46.27
C VAL A 859 19.44 -7.77 47.29
N GLU A 860 20.74 -7.74 47.00
CA GLU A 860 21.80 -8.14 47.88
C GLU A 860 21.90 -7.23 49.12
N ILE A 861 21.77 -5.91 48.93
CA ILE A 861 21.72 -4.91 50.00
C ILE A 861 20.51 -5.13 50.93
N ALA A 862 19.34 -5.46 50.35
CA ALA A 862 18.12 -5.69 51.14
C ALA A 862 18.15 -7.00 51.92
N GLY A 863 18.81 -8.02 51.38
CA GLY A 863 18.99 -9.33 52.03
C GLY A 863 20.16 -9.40 52.99
N ALA A 864 20.96 -8.33 53.09
CA ALA A 864 22.12 -8.32 54.02
C ALA A 864 21.63 -8.15 55.46
N GLY A 865 21.87 -9.14 56.32
CA GLY A 865 21.60 -9.07 57.75
C GLY A 865 22.44 -8.03 58.46
N GLU A 866 22.69 -8.19 59.75
CA GLU A 866 23.55 -7.31 60.56
C GLU A 866 24.97 -7.87 60.73
N GLY A 867 25.93 -6.98 60.99
CA GLY A 867 27.30 -7.38 61.34
C GLY A 867 28.27 -7.47 60.15
N ALA A 868 29.31 -8.30 60.31
CA ALA A 868 30.40 -8.40 59.34
C ALA A 868 29.96 -8.92 57.97
N ALA A 869 28.95 -9.79 57.94
CA ALA A 869 28.38 -10.30 56.67
C ALA A 869 27.69 -9.17 55.88
N ALA A 870 26.95 -8.27 56.55
CA ALA A 870 26.32 -7.10 55.93
C ALA A 870 27.38 -6.13 55.39
N SER A 871 28.47 -5.90 56.13
CA SER A 871 29.58 -5.05 55.69
C SER A 871 30.25 -5.60 54.43
N ALA A 872 30.42 -6.92 54.31
CA ALA A 872 30.97 -7.56 53.12
C ALA A 872 30.03 -7.47 51.93
N ALA A 873 28.74 -7.70 52.13
CA ALA A 873 27.72 -7.55 51.07
C ALA A 873 27.65 -6.10 50.56
N PHE A 874 27.67 -5.10 51.44
CA PHE A 874 27.72 -3.71 51.05
C PHE A 874 28.96 -3.33 50.28
N ALA A 875 30.16 -3.89 50.65
CA ALA A 875 31.39 -3.67 49.91
C ALA A 875 31.33 -4.26 48.49
N ALA A 876 30.79 -5.47 48.36
CA ALA A 876 30.61 -6.12 47.05
C ALA A 876 29.60 -5.36 46.15
N ALA A 877 28.44 -5.00 46.69
CA ALA A 877 27.42 -4.22 45.97
C ALA A 877 27.97 -2.84 45.53
N ARG A 878 28.74 -2.16 46.43
CA ARG A 878 29.40 -0.91 46.07
C ARG A 878 30.38 -1.06 44.91
N GLN A 879 31.18 -2.12 44.91
CA GLN A 879 32.12 -2.42 43.82
C GLN A 879 31.37 -2.67 42.48
N GLU A 880 30.33 -3.46 42.53
CA GLU A 880 29.50 -3.77 41.37
C GLU A 880 28.83 -2.50 40.81
N LEU A 881 28.16 -1.71 41.64
CA LEU A 881 27.54 -0.45 41.23
C LEU A 881 28.53 0.57 40.65
N ARG A 882 29.76 0.63 41.20
CA ARG A 882 30.82 1.48 40.63
C ARG A 882 31.28 0.98 39.26
N ALA A 883 31.33 -0.32 39.02
CA ALA A 883 31.66 -0.90 37.73
C ALA A 883 30.55 -0.59 36.70
N VAL A 884 29.29 -0.75 37.09
CA VAL A 884 28.13 -0.35 36.26
C VAL A 884 28.20 1.13 35.91
N LEU A 885 28.42 2.01 36.88
CA LEU A 885 28.53 3.45 36.69
C LEU A 885 29.67 3.82 35.71
N ALA A 886 30.83 3.16 35.84
CA ALA A 886 31.96 3.37 34.95
C ALA A 886 31.64 2.95 33.51
N THR A 887 30.89 1.84 33.37
CA THR A 887 30.46 1.32 32.04
C THR A 887 29.43 2.25 31.41
N ALA A 888 28.37 2.63 32.16
CA ALA A 888 27.36 3.55 31.68
C ALA A 888 27.96 4.88 31.17
N ARG A 889 28.90 5.45 31.96
CA ARG A 889 29.65 6.67 31.55
C ARG A 889 30.46 6.48 30.28
N LYS A 890 31.18 5.35 30.19
CA LYS A 890 32.02 5.04 29.03
C LYS A 890 31.19 4.94 27.74
N LEU A 891 30.00 4.36 27.84
CA LEU A 891 29.11 4.14 26.71
C LEU A 891 28.20 5.33 26.43
N GLY A 892 28.08 6.30 27.34
CA GLY A 892 27.24 7.49 27.20
C GLY A 892 25.79 7.32 27.61
N TYR A 893 25.42 6.23 28.31
CA TYR A 893 24.08 6.00 28.89
C TYR A 893 23.89 6.79 30.18
N TYR A 894 23.44 8.03 30.05
CA TYR A 894 23.23 8.91 31.20
C TYR A 894 22.05 8.48 32.08
N ASN A 895 20.99 7.94 31.52
CA ASN A 895 19.87 7.36 32.29
C ASN A 895 20.35 6.23 33.22
N LEU A 896 21.16 5.29 32.72
CA LEU A 896 21.75 4.19 33.50
C LEU A 896 22.82 4.68 34.47
N GLU A 897 23.53 5.76 34.14
CA GLU A 897 24.41 6.46 35.10
C GLU A 897 23.60 6.97 36.30
N CYS A 898 22.45 7.59 36.07
CA CYS A 898 21.57 8.09 37.10
C CYS A 898 21.03 6.96 37.99
N GLU A 899 20.62 5.86 37.38
CA GLU A 899 20.15 4.67 38.12
C GLU A 899 21.25 4.07 39.03
N ALA A 900 22.47 3.93 38.49
CA ALA A 900 23.60 3.43 39.27
C ALA A 900 23.96 4.41 40.43
N ARG A 901 23.88 5.72 40.19
CA ARG A 901 24.10 6.75 41.23
C ARG A 901 23.00 6.74 42.30
N LEU A 902 21.72 6.51 41.93
CA LEU A 902 20.62 6.31 42.87
C LEU A 902 20.87 5.11 43.78
N ALA A 903 21.19 3.95 43.16
CA ALA A 903 21.45 2.72 43.90
C ALA A 903 22.70 2.85 44.86
N LEU A 904 23.73 3.55 44.40
CA LEU A 904 24.87 3.91 45.26
C LEU A 904 24.46 4.82 46.40
N GLY A 905 23.63 5.80 46.16
CA GLY A 905 23.03 6.67 47.15
C GLY A 905 22.21 5.91 48.20
N GLU A 906 21.36 4.98 47.77
CA GLU A 906 20.56 4.10 48.62
C GLU A 906 21.46 3.23 49.54
N LEU A 907 22.53 2.67 48.98
CA LEU A 907 23.52 1.90 49.74
C LEU A 907 24.22 2.79 50.76
N GLU A 908 24.71 3.95 50.37
CA GLU A 908 25.44 4.84 51.29
C GLU A 908 24.50 5.46 52.35
N MET A 909 23.23 5.69 52.07
CA MET A 909 22.27 6.10 53.12
C MET A 909 22.17 5.08 54.23
N LYS A 910 22.36 3.78 53.98
CA LYS A 910 22.40 2.71 54.98
C LYS A 910 23.78 2.57 55.64
N ALA A 911 24.86 2.70 54.89
CA ALA A 911 26.22 2.48 55.35
C ALA A 911 26.88 3.73 55.95
N ASN A 912 26.70 4.89 55.31
CA ASN A 912 27.19 6.21 55.71
C ASN A 912 26.21 7.31 55.27
N PRO A 913 25.19 7.63 56.09
CA PRO A 913 24.12 8.58 55.71
C PRO A 913 24.60 9.97 55.26
N SER A 914 25.75 10.45 55.75
CA SER A 914 26.31 11.73 55.34
C SER A 914 26.82 11.66 53.91
N ALA A 915 27.55 10.62 53.54
CA ALA A 915 28.02 10.37 52.19
C ALA A 915 26.86 10.11 51.22
N GLY A 916 25.86 9.31 51.68
CA GLY A 916 24.64 9.06 50.89
C GLY A 916 23.89 10.34 50.52
N ARG A 917 23.62 11.22 51.49
CA ARG A 917 22.97 12.53 51.23
C ARG A 917 23.75 13.42 50.29
N SER A 918 25.09 13.44 50.37
CA SER A 918 25.92 14.22 49.46
C SER A 918 25.80 13.71 48.01
N LEU A 919 25.90 12.40 47.81
CA LEU A 919 25.77 11.77 46.48
C LEU A 919 24.39 12.00 45.86
N LEU A 920 23.34 11.81 46.65
CA LEU A 920 21.95 11.99 46.20
C LEU A 920 21.62 13.47 45.89
N LYS A 921 22.17 14.43 46.69
CA LYS A 921 22.01 15.84 46.39
C LYS A 921 22.71 16.24 45.07
N GLU A 922 23.93 15.78 44.86
CA GLU A 922 24.65 16.02 43.60
C GLU A 922 23.90 15.45 42.41
N LEU A 923 23.33 14.25 42.54
CA LEU A 923 22.51 13.64 41.48
C LEU A 923 21.24 14.44 41.24
N ALA A 924 20.54 14.92 42.28
CA ALA A 924 19.35 15.73 42.16
C ALA A 924 19.61 17.07 41.44
N ASP A 925 20.73 17.72 41.74
CA ASP A 925 21.11 18.97 41.10
C ASP A 925 21.50 18.75 39.61
N ASP A 926 22.22 17.67 39.30
CA ASP A 926 22.65 17.29 37.96
C ASP A 926 21.45 16.86 37.08
N SER A 927 20.59 15.97 37.54
CA SER A 927 19.40 15.51 36.84
C SER A 927 18.39 16.62 36.57
N ARG A 928 18.21 17.54 37.56
CA ARG A 928 17.35 18.72 37.40
C ARG A 928 17.82 19.62 36.27
N SER A 929 19.13 19.82 36.13
CA SER A 929 19.70 20.66 35.07
C SER A 929 19.45 20.11 33.67
N ARG A 930 19.16 18.81 33.56
CA ARG A 930 18.85 18.09 32.30
C ARG A 930 17.36 17.82 32.08
N GLY A 931 16.50 18.22 33.04
CA GLY A 931 15.05 17.99 32.91
C GLY A 931 14.58 16.59 33.34
N LEU A 932 15.48 15.76 33.93
CA LEU A 932 15.12 14.42 34.44
C LEU A 932 14.46 14.53 35.83
N LEU A 933 13.22 15.04 35.85
CA LEU A 933 12.54 15.42 37.09
C LEU A 933 12.15 14.22 37.94
N LEU A 934 11.87 13.07 37.35
CA LEU A 934 11.62 11.82 38.09
C LEU A 934 12.85 11.40 38.90
N VAL A 935 14.02 11.38 38.30
CA VAL A 935 15.29 11.08 38.96
C VAL A 935 15.58 12.13 40.05
N THR A 936 15.34 13.40 39.74
CA THR A 936 15.49 14.53 40.68
C THR A 936 14.64 14.33 41.96
N LYS A 937 13.38 13.97 41.78
CA LYS A 937 12.45 13.65 42.88
C LYS A 937 12.95 12.46 43.70
N LYS A 938 13.26 11.32 43.06
CA LYS A 938 13.78 10.12 43.74
C LYS A 938 15.02 10.42 44.56
N ALA A 939 15.99 11.11 43.98
CA ALA A 939 17.21 11.48 44.65
C ALA A 939 16.96 12.41 45.86
N THR A 940 16.05 13.38 45.71
CA THR A 940 15.66 14.31 46.78
C THR A 940 14.96 13.58 47.94
N ASP A 941 13.99 12.71 47.62
CA ASP A 941 13.21 11.97 48.62
C ASP A 941 14.11 11.01 49.42
N LEU A 942 15.00 10.29 48.75
CA LEU A 942 15.99 9.45 49.37
C LEU A 942 16.97 10.23 50.26
N ALA A 943 17.43 11.41 49.85
CA ALA A 943 18.32 12.24 50.64
C ALA A 943 17.62 12.81 51.89
N ALA A 944 16.33 13.05 51.85
CA ALA A 944 15.51 13.46 52.97
C ALA A 944 15.26 12.31 53.98
N GLY A 945 15.56 11.07 53.62
CA GLY A 945 15.27 9.88 54.42
C GLY A 945 13.78 9.49 54.37
N THR A 946 13.05 10.05 53.39
CA THR A 946 11.69 9.64 53.09
C THR A 946 11.75 8.32 52.32
N THR A 947 11.70 7.22 53.06
CA THR A 947 11.58 5.90 52.44
C THR A 947 10.25 5.86 51.69
N VAL A 948 10.23 5.69 50.38
CA VAL A 948 9.03 5.26 49.68
C VAL A 948 8.78 3.78 50.04
N ILE A 949 8.46 3.55 51.30
CA ILE A 949 7.85 2.31 51.73
C ILE A 949 6.39 2.45 51.35
N ALA A 950 5.94 1.63 50.45
CA ALA A 950 4.54 1.42 50.18
C ALA A 950 3.83 1.27 51.52
N THR A 951 3.03 2.30 51.90
CA THR A 951 2.11 2.15 53.03
C THR A 951 1.16 1.04 52.60
N ALA A 952 1.38 -0.14 53.19
CA ALA A 952 0.45 -1.25 53.08
C ALA A 952 -0.88 -0.81 53.70
N THR A 953 -1.69 -0.08 52.94
CA THR A 953 -3.10 0.01 53.24
C THR A 953 -3.72 -1.26 52.71
N ALA A 954 -3.70 -2.26 53.56
CA ALA A 954 -4.61 -3.38 53.47
C ALA A 954 -6.04 -2.87 53.31
N ARG A 955 -6.61 -3.15 52.16
CA ARG A 955 -8.03 -3.46 52.01
C ARG A 955 -8.30 -4.24 50.73
#